data_9da90ff500a978e8c067cf9f0a50aaab
#
_entry.id   9da90ff500a978e8c067cf9f0a50aaab
#
_cell.length_a   1.000
_cell.length_b   1.000
_cell.length_c   1.000
_cell.angle_alpha   90.00
_cell.angle_beta   90.00
_cell.angle_gamma   90.00
#
_symmetry.space_group_name_H-M   'P 1'
#
loop_
_entity.id
_entity.type
_entity.pdbx_description
1 polymer ?
#
loop_
_entity_poly.entity_id
_entity_poly.type
_entity_poly.pdbx_seq_one_letter_code
_entity_poly.pdbx_strand_id
1 'polypeptide(L)'
;MSKTLNPEQRARVDALVDGLLDLPPERRQQTMEGWQREEDPAVVEEVASLLRAAEASSAFLSQPAHAVFEAASTESASDEPLPGTRIGVWRVIQVVGSGGMGVVCEAERTTGDFEQRVAIKLLQRGAAGPSQRFDIERRILARLEHPGIARLLDGGVTEDGRPFMAMEFVAGLPITTFCATRNSSLAERLELFSQVCTAVAYAHRNQVVHSDLKPANVLVTPEGRVKLLDFGIAKLLDAPAAGITQAAFVLLTPTCAAPEQLRGEPVTTLTDVYALGLMLFQLLTGCHPWIKEDSPSLAELRASQQREVPQPSEIAERLASAAPLPSRALRGDLDAIVACALRPEPADRYPSPEALAADVQRHQRGEPIEARASARLYVLGRGLKRYRWAAAAGAAVVLALAIGLAVAAWQAQRASLERDIARRAAAREEAVRYNLTSLFRNAITDSRSNQPPTAKSMIDSSAQQVLREYRDRPQLGGDLVLALADLYAALEDVAGASALLEGFVAETEHEPRTDPRVLADARQKLANIELLRGHTDRAAALLAPAEAFWRRFPAAYAEERLEGLTVRARLLRATGDVEAAIALFQEAIRQRTAFSGHDHRETALLFNSLAIALTSANRLPEALSAYRETTAIYRAIGRDDSIDAQIIRANTGRLELRLGHLAQAQTLLEGAIARERALAGNSAAVASALGHYGHLLSIRGQNAAAIATLREAVELAALYTTPNGPLTLQNRLFLGEAQLENGDRDAARITLTAALDATSRQAGLASLPWLHARLLLARLTAVSGHSREARAQLDEISSALRALGAPAVPDLAEALLARGEAELEAVAPRHAVEPLREAVALIERSQGPEWRLAVARERLGEALVPERPAEAATLLHEAERTLSQQLGDQHAETLRVRRMLTRLTV
;
A
#
# COMPACT_ATOMS: atom_id res chain seq x y z
N MET A 1 42.16 -52.76 -62.92
CA MET A 1 42.57 -51.83 -63.98
C MET A 1 41.37 -50.95 -64.26
N SER A 2 41.38 -49.77 -63.66
CA SER A 2 40.37 -48.80 -63.96
C SER A 2 40.48 -48.34 -65.41
N LYS A 3 39.46 -48.62 -66.21
CA LYS A 3 39.35 -48.09 -67.56
C LYS A 3 39.15 -46.55 -67.42
N THR A 4 40.13 -45.73 -67.90
CA THR A 4 39.98 -44.29 -67.95
C THR A 4 38.79 -43.90 -68.79
N LEU A 5 37.74 -43.43 -68.22
CA LEU A 5 36.56 -42.91 -68.89
C LEU A 5 36.95 -41.70 -69.77
N ASN A 6 36.38 -41.67 -71.00
CA ASN A 6 36.58 -40.48 -71.86
C ASN A 6 35.74 -39.27 -71.37
N PRO A 7 35.97 -38.05 -71.92
CA PRO A 7 35.26 -36.84 -71.45
C PRO A 7 33.74 -36.89 -71.55
N GLU A 8 33.23 -37.58 -72.59
CA GLU A 8 31.76 -37.73 -72.80
C GLU A 8 31.16 -38.73 -71.78
N GLN A 9 31.87 -39.83 -71.50
CA GLN A 9 31.48 -40.78 -70.46
C GLN A 9 31.50 -40.12 -69.07
N ARG A 10 32.47 -39.22 -68.74
CA ARG A 10 32.52 -38.47 -67.47
C ARG A 10 31.31 -37.52 -67.34
N ALA A 11 31.01 -36.73 -68.39
CA ALA A 11 29.86 -35.80 -68.35
C ALA A 11 28.56 -36.62 -68.15
N ARG A 12 28.49 -37.88 -68.71
CA ARG A 12 27.35 -38.74 -68.52
C ARG A 12 27.23 -39.32 -67.13
N VAL A 13 28.36 -39.67 -66.48
CA VAL A 13 28.41 -40.05 -65.08
C VAL A 13 27.87 -38.98 -64.18
N ASP A 14 28.34 -37.72 -64.37
CA ASP A 14 27.93 -36.57 -63.58
C ASP A 14 26.44 -36.33 -63.65
N ALA A 15 25.83 -36.39 -64.90
CA ALA A 15 24.41 -36.22 -65.12
C ALA A 15 23.57 -37.30 -64.45
N LEU A 16 24.04 -38.56 -64.49
CA LEU A 16 23.34 -39.68 -63.89
C LEU A 16 23.45 -39.71 -62.40
N VAL A 17 24.56 -39.30 -61.79
CA VAL A 17 24.73 -39.17 -60.32
C VAL A 17 23.81 -38.08 -59.80
N ASP A 18 23.71 -36.93 -60.49
CA ASP A 18 22.81 -35.88 -60.09
C ASP A 18 21.34 -36.36 -60.11
N GLY A 19 20.91 -36.99 -61.21
CA GLY A 19 19.58 -37.54 -61.31
C GLY A 19 19.26 -38.61 -60.27
N LEU A 20 20.28 -39.35 -59.82
CA LEU A 20 20.11 -40.42 -58.80
C LEU A 20 20.09 -39.87 -57.35
N LEU A 21 20.89 -38.81 -57.09
CA LEU A 21 20.93 -38.18 -55.77
C LEU A 21 19.62 -37.44 -55.47
N ASP A 22 18.91 -36.98 -56.46
CA ASP A 22 17.61 -36.34 -56.34
C ASP A 22 16.43 -37.34 -56.04
N LEU A 23 16.70 -38.66 -56.18
CA LEU A 23 15.71 -39.68 -55.89
C LEU A 23 15.74 -40.19 -54.45
N PRO A 24 14.58 -40.56 -53.84
CA PRO A 24 14.56 -41.22 -52.56
C PRO A 24 15.37 -42.53 -52.57
N PRO A 25 16.03 -42.90 -51.49
CA PRO A 25 16.97 -44.06 -51.42
C PRO A 25 16.35 -45.35 -51.94
N GLU A 26 15.06 -45.59 -51.68
CA GLU A 26 14.31 -46.77 -52.13
C GLU A 26 14.14 -46.90 -53.63
N ARG A 27 14.23 -45.80 -54.36
CA ARG A 27 14.10 -45.74 -55.81
C ARG A 27 15.44 -45.76 -56.58
N ARG A 28 16.53 -45.43 -55.91
CA ARG A 28 17.88 -45.36 -56.50
C ARG A 28 18.33 -46.68 -57.07
N GLN A 29 18.09 -47.73 -56.32
CA GLN A 29 18.53 -49.06 -56.72
C GLN A 29 17.71 -49.54 -57.93
N GLN A 30 16.38 -49.31 -57.95
CA GLN A 30 15.56 -49.63 -59.09
C GLN A 30 15.92 -48.85 -60.39
N THR A 31 16.28 -47.61 -60.24
CA THR A 31 16.72 -46.74 -61.36
C THR A 31 18.08 -47.20 -61.88
N MET A 32 19.02 -47.56 -61.01
CA MET A 32 20.33 -48.14 -61.40
C MET A 32 20.17 -49.48 -62.13
N GLU A 33 19.28 -50.36 -61.71
CA GLU A 33 19.00 -51.64 -62.42
C GLU A 33 18.42 -51.43 -63.83
N GLY A 34 17.64 -50.37 -64.05
CA GLY A 34 17.18 -49.90 -65.35
C GLY A 34 18.31 -49.45 -66.25
N TRP A 35 19.27 -48.69 -65.76
CA TRP A 35 20.40 -48.16 -66.53
C TRP A 35 21.40 -49.25 -66.95
N GLN A 36 21.52 -50.37 -66.19
CA GLN A 36 22.37 -51.49 -66.61
C GLN A 36 22.03 -52.06 -68.01
N ARG A 37 20.81 -51.74 -68.53
CA ARG A 37 20.40 -52.20 -69.87
C ARG A 37 20.50 -51.17 -70.97
N GLU A 38 20.59 -49.90 -70.62
CA GLU A 38 20.51 -48.78 -71.53
C GLU A 38 21.81 -47.96 -71.61
N GLU A 39 22.68 -48.02 -70.61
CA GLU A 39 23.93 -47.20 -70.49
C GLU A 39 25.20 -48.08 -70.62
N ASP A 40 26.31 -47.38 -70.89
CA ASP A 40 27.63 -48.06 -70.98
C ASP A 40 27.97 -48.68 -69.62
N PRO A 41 28.37 -49.93 -69.55
CA PRO A 41 28.75 -50.64 -68.32
C PRO A 41 29.80 -49.91 -67.48
N ALA A 42 30.76 -49.24 -68.10
CA ALA A 42 31.80 -48.49 -67.41
C ALA A 42 31.26 -47.23 -66.72
N VAL A 43 30.23 -46.58 -67.29
CA VAL A 43 29.56 -45.45 -66.73
C VAL A 43 28.70 -45.84 -65.53
N VAL A 44 27.96 -46.93 -65.61
CA VAL A 44 27.11 -47.44 -64.52
C VAL A 44 27.95 -47.93 -63.35
N GLU A 45 29.10 -48.54 -63.62
CA GLU A 45 30.02 -48.99 -62.55
C GLU A 45 30.61 -47.84 -61.78
N GLU A 46 30.94 -46.69 -62.43
CA GLU A 46 31.49 -45.52 -61.78
C GLU A 46 30.40 -44.77 -61.00
N VAL A 47 29.15 -44.68 -61.51
CA VAL A 47 27.99 -44.13 -60.77
C VAL A 47 27.75 -44.92 -59.51
N ALA A 48 27.77 -46.28 -59.61
CA ALA A 48 27.59 -47.12 -58.39
C ALA A 48 28.72 -46.98 -57.39
N SER A 49 29.95 -46.74 -57.81
CA SER A 49 31.13 -46.48 -56.95
C SER A 49 30.99 -45.19 -56.20
N LEU A 50 30.56 -44.11 -56.91
CA LEU A 50 30.32 -42.79 -56.30
C LEU A 50 29.12 -42.78 -55.32
N LEU A 51 28.06 -43.51 -55.63
CA LEU A 51 26.94 -43.62 -54.72
C LEU A 51 27.29 -44.36 -53.44
N ARG A 52 28.05 -45.42 -53.51
CA ARG A 52 28.51 -46.16 -52.33
C ARG A 52 29.43 -45.31 -51.42
N ALA A 53 30.26 -44.48 -52.03
CA ALA A 53 31.13 -43.55 -51.33
C ALA A 53 30.35 -42.45 -50.61
N ALA A 54 29.25 -41.97 -51.22
CA ALA A 54 28.37 -40.99 -50.63
C ALA A 54 27.56 -41.55 -49.48
N GLU A 55 27.03 -42.75 -49.61
CA GLU A 55 26.29 -43.44 -48.52
C GLU A 55 27.18 -43.85 -47.33
N ALA A 56 28.40 -44.31 -47.59
CA ALA A 56 29.37 -44.57 -46.53
C ALA A 56 29.77 -43.31 -45.74
N SER A 57 29.81 -42.15 -46.39
CA SER A 57 30.15 -40.88 -45.73
C SER A 57 28.97 -40.35 -44.86
N SER A 58 27.73 -40.59 -45.22
CA SER A 58 26.56 -40.16 -44.47
C SER A 58 26.29 -41.04 -43.23
N ALA A 59 26.59 -42.33 -43.31
CA ALA A 59 26.43 -43.26 -42.19
C ALA A 59 27.46 -43.04 -41.08
N PHE A 60 28.65 -42.51 -41.43
CA PHE A 60 29.73 -42.22 -40.49
C PHE A 60 29.45 -41.01 -39.59
N LEU A 61 28.60 -40.08 -40.04
CA LEU A 61 28.36 -38.81 -39.34
C LEU A 61 27.17 -38.85 -38.36
N SER A 62 26.34 -39.93 -38.42
CA SER A 62 25.12 -40.03 -37.64
C SER A 62 25.22 -40.91 -36.39
N GLN A 63 26.33 -41.61 -36.18
CA GLN A 63 26.48 -42.55 -35.07
C GLN A 63 27.42 -42.01 -33.97
N PRO A 64 27.13 -42.25 -32.67
CA PRO A 64 28.06 -41.99 -31.59
C PRO A 64 29.38 -42.75 -31.84
N ALA A 65 30.53 -42.17 -31.56
CA ALA A 65 31.86 -42.74 -31.84
C ALA A 65 31.98 -44.22 -31.40
N HIS A 66 31.27 -44.66 -30.41
CA HIS A 66 31.24 -46.03 -29.91
C HIS A 66 30.52 -47.01 -30.88
N ALA A 67 29.46 -46.62 -31.54
CA ALA A 67 28.73 -47.45 -32.47
C ALA A 67 29.42 -47.58 -33.84
N VAL A 68 30.17 -46.58 -34.25
CA VAL A 68 31.06 -46.58 -35.43
C VAL A 68 32.17 -47.60 -35.30
N PHE A 69 32.67 -47.80 -34.06
CA PHE A 69 33.74 -48.75 -33.78
C PHE A 69 33.31 -50.22 -33.93
N GLU A 70 32.03 -50.55 -33.64
CA GLU A 70 31.52 -51.92 -33.77
C GLU A 70 31.10 -52.28 -35.20
N ALA A 71 30.57 -51.30 -35.98
CA ALA A 71 30.11 -51.55 -37.34
C ALA A 71 31.23 -51.58 -38.41
N ALA A 72 32.35 -50.87 -38.16
CA ALA A 72 33.49 -50.85 -39.10
C ALA A 72 34.34 -52.10 -39.05
N SER A 73 34.05 -53.05 -38.18
CA SER A 73 34.81 -54.29 -38.01
C SER A 73 34.44 -55.42 -38.97
N THR A 74 33.50 -55.22 -39.90
CA THR A 74 32.92 -56.35 -40.65
C THR A 74 33.09 -56.31 -42.16
N GLU A 75 33.48 -55.22 -42.79
CA GLU A 75 33.69 -55.22 -44.25
C GLU A 75 34.80 -54.26 -44.72
N SER A 76 36.04 -54.67 -44.73
CA SER A 76 37.15 -54.37 -45.69
C SER A 76 38.48 -54.89 -45.18
N ALA A 77 38.69 -56.17 -45.32
CA ALA A 77 39.92 -56.83 -44.80
C ALA A 77 41.07 -56.87 -45.81
N SER A 78 41.44 -55.72 -46.45
CA SER A 78 42.59 -55.81 -47.36
C SER A 78 43.52 -54.57 -47.39
N ASP A 79 43.21 -53.48 -46.75
CA ASP A 79 44.06 -52.26 -46.86
C ASP A 79 44.37 -51.55 -45.53
N GLU A 80 43.88 -52.04 -44.41
CA GLU A 80 44.19 -51.51 -43.07
C GLU A 80 45.51 -52.08 -42.54
N PRO A 81 46.44 -51.23 -42.01
CA PRO A 81 47.65 -51.72 -41.42
C PRO A 81 47.36 -52.48 -40.11
N LEU A 82 47.85 -53.73 -40.04
CA LEU A 82 47.66 -54.55 -38.86
C LEU A 82 48.43 -53.97 -37.65
N PRO A 83 47.92 -54.15 -36.41
CA PRO A 83 48.73 -53.84 -35.23
C PRO A 83 50.07 -54.45 -35.30
N GLY A 84 51.15 -53.64 -35.00
CA GLY A 84 52.54 -54.05 -35.18
C GLY A 84 53.21 -53.65 -36.49
N THR A 85 52.44 -53.21 -37.51
CA THR A 85 52.97 -52.70 -38.79
C THR A 85 53.92 -51.51 -38.55
N ARG A 86 55.06 -51.48 -39.23
CA ARG A 86 55.99 -50.34 -39.15
C ARG A 86 55.69 -49.35 -40.27
N ILE A 87 55.56 -48.05 -39.92
CA ILE A 87 55.43 -46.91 -40.85
C ILE A 87 56.61 -45.95 -40.56
N GLY A 88 57.67 -46.03 -41.30
CA GLY A 88 58.90 -45.31 -40.96
C GLY A 88 59.47 -45.68 -39.58
N VAL A 89 59.56 -44.68 -38.66
CA VAL A 89 60.01 -44.88 -37.31
C VAL A 89 58.91 -45.27 -36.29
N TRP A 90 57.69 -45.42 -36.79
CA TRP A 90 56.47 -45.59 -36.02
C TRP A 90 55.94 -47.02 -36.13
N ARG A 91 55.46 -47.61 -35.02
CA ARG A 91 54.79 -48.91 -34.97
C ARG A 91 53.30 -48.72 -34.67
N VAL A 92 52.42 -49.20 -35.53
CA VAL A 92 50.95 -49.10 -35.35
C VAL A 92 50.53 -49.92 -34.10
N ILE A 93 49.79 -49.26 -33.21
CA ILE A 93 49.18 -49.91 -32.05
C ILE A 93 47.79 -50.41 -32.44
N GLN A 94 46.99 -49.53 -32.99
CA GLN A 94 45.60 -49.82 -33.39
C GLN A 94 45.13 -48.85 -34.48
N VAL A 95 44.12 -49.23 -35.20
CA VAL A 95 43.39 -48.34 -36.10
C VAL A 95 42.38 -47.51 -35.27
N VAL A 96 42.43 -46.23 -35.40
CA VAL A 96 41.56 -45.27 -34.66
C VAL A 96 40.34 -44.87 -35.49
N GLY A 97 40.49 -44.88 -36.80
CA GLY A 97 39.36 -44.59 -37.72
C GLY A 97 39.75 -44.83 -39.18
N SER A 98 38.77 -45.18 -40.00
CA SER A 98 38.91 -45.33 -41.47
C SER A 98 37.82 -44.52 -42.16
N GLY A 99 38.12 -43.91 -43.31
CA GLY A 99 37.24 -43.07 -44.07
C GLY A 99 37.69 -42.83 -45.52
N GLY A 100 36.90 -42.12 -46.28
CA GLY A 100 37.13 -41.88 -47.71
C GLY A 100 38.52 -41.28 -48.13
N MET A 101 39.24 -40.69 -47.15
CA MET A 101 40.58 -40.11 -47.40
C MET A 101 41.74 -40.95 -46.87
N GLY A 102 41.48 -42.09 -46.23
CA GLY A 102 42.52 -42.96 -45.69
C GLY A 102 42.21 -43.49 -44.30
N VAL A 103 43.22 -44.05 -43.67
CA VAL A 103 43.11 -44.68 -42.34
C VAL A 103 43.92 -43.90 -41.32
N VAL A 104 43.37 -43.65 -40.14
CA VAL A 104 44.06 -43.04 -38.98
C VAL A 104 44.41 -44.12 -37.96
N CYS A 105 45.67 -44.25 -37.63
CA CYS A 105 46.20 -45.21 -36.67
C CYS A 105 46.85 -44.54 -35.49
N GLU A 106 46.65 -45.09 -34.30
CA GLU A 106 47.50 -44.80 -33.17
C GLU A 106 48.82 -45.60 -33.32
N ALA A 107 49.90 -44.89 -33.16
CA ALA A 107 51.23 -45.51 -33.27
C ALA A 107 52.19 -45.00 -32.20
N GLU A 108 53.23 -45.80 -31.91
CA GLU A 108 54.26 -45.41 -31.00
C GLU A 108 55.66 -45.45 -31.72
N ARG A 109 56.54 -44.67 -31.19
CA ARG A 109 57.92 -44.59 -31.74
C ARG A 109 58.70 -45.87 -31.43
N THR A 110 59.35 -46.45 -32.45
CA THR A 110 60.15 -47.70 -32.31
C THR A 110 61.62 -47.43 -32.11
N THR A 111 62.10 -46.20 -32.19
CA THR A 111 63.56 -45.84 -32.12
C THR A 111 63.71 -44.64 -31.17
N GLY A 112 64.69 -44.78 -30.20
CA GLY A 112 64.98 -43.71 -29.21
C GLY A 112 64.65 -44.14 -27.78
N ASP A 113 65.14 -43.34 -26.78
CA ASP A 113 65.01 -43.61 -25.35
C ASP A 113 63.73 -43.09 -24.69
N PHE A 114 62.78 -42.66 -25.49
CA PHE A 114 61.49 -42.16 -24.96
C PHE A 114 60.29 -42.66 -25.76
N GLU A 115 59.25 -42.98 -25.03
CA GLU A 115 58.01 -43.41 -25.58
C GLU A 115 57.23 -42.17 -26.11
N GLN A 116 56.84 -42.19 -27.37
CA GLN A 116 56.03 -41.12 -27.97
C GLN A 116 54.87 -41.76 -28.75
N ARG A 117 53.62 -41.35 -28.38
CA ARG A 117 52.40 -41.75 -29.14
C ARG A 117 52.05 -40.70 -30.19
N VAL A 118 51.70 -41.22 -31.36
CA VAL A 118 51.25 -40.33 -32.51
C VAL A 118 49.97 -40.88 -33.14
N ALA A 119 49.24 -40.02 -33.77
CA ALA A 119 48.18 -40.39 -34.72
C ALA A 119 48.78 -40.37 -36.12
N ILE A 120 48.77 -41.50 -36.82
CA ILE A 120 49.26 -41.60 -38.18
C ILE A 120 48.08 -41.64 -39.13
N LYS A 121 47.95 -40.65 -40.00
CA LYS A 121 47.01 -40.63 -41.12
C LYS A 121 47.64 -41.15 -42.37
N LEU A 122 47.18 -42.31 -42.84
CA LEU A 122 47.61 -42.97 -44.07
C LEU A 122 46.59 -42.69 -45.18
N LEU A 123 47.05 -42.20 -46.34
CA LEU A 123 46.18 -41.97 -47.49
C LEU A 123 45.93 -43.24 -48.29
N GLN A 124 44.76 -43.34 -49.00
CA GLN A 124 44.41 -44.50 -49.80
C GLN A 124 45.32 -44.73 -51.00
N ARG A 125 45.50 -46.00 -51.44
CA ARG A 125 46.21 -46.35 -52.64
C ARG A 125 45.44 -45.89 -53.87
N GLY A 126 46.01 -45.10 -54.76
CA GLY A 126 45.47 -44.80 -56.09
C GLY A 126 45.05 -43.35 -56.34
N ALA A 127 45.28 -42.42 -55.39
CA ALA A 127 45.09 -41.00 -55.69
C ALA A 127 46.17 -40.49 -56.63
N ALA A 128 45.84 -40.42 -57.90
CA ALA A 128 46.79 -39.98 -58.93
C ALA A 128 47.08 -38.50 -58.77
N GLY A 129 48.38 -38.13 -58.52
CA GLY A 129 48.86 -36.78 -58.42
C GLY A 129 49.28 -36.33 -57.00
N PRO A 130 49.81 -37.19 -56.13
CA PRO A 130 49.80 -36.90 -54.67
C PRO A 130 50.99 -36.11 -54.14
N SER A 131 52.14 -36.12 -54.77
CA SER A 131 53.34 -35.69 -54.06
C SER A 131 53.40 -34.13 -53.80
N GLN A 132 52.97 -33.30 -54.72
CA GLN A 132 53.05 -31.84 -54.54
C GLN A 132 52.04 -31.29 -53.56
N ARG A 133 50.80 -31.77 -53.61
CA ARG A 133 49.67 -31.28 -52.73
C ARG A 133 49.87 -31.67 -51.29
N PHE A 134 50.16 -32.93 -51.07
CA PHE A 134 50.49 -33.47 -49.75
C PHE A 134 51.69 -32.77 -49.10
N ASP A 135 52.74 -32.50 -49.89
CA ASP A 135 53.90 -31.76 -49.45
C ASP A 135 53.60 -30.29 -49.09
N ILE A 136 52.64 -29.65 -49.77
CA ILE A 136 52.17 -28.30 -49.44
C ILE A 136 51.41 -28.34 -48.12
N GLU A 137 50.43 -29.25 -47.96
CA GLU A 137 49.69 -29.42 -46.73
C GLU A 137 50.59 -29.66 -45.53
N ARG A 138 51.54 -30.55 -45.68
CA ARG A 138 52.51 -30.86 -44.64
C ARG A 138 53.37 -29.63 -44.27
N ARG A 139 53.84 -28.84 -45.25
CA ARG A 139 54.63 -27.62 -45.02
C ARG A 139 53.80 -26.54 -44.32
N ILE A 140 52.53 -26.42 -44.62
CA ILE A 140 51.64 -25.45 -44.00
C ILE A 140 51.37 -25.86 -42.56
N LEU A 141 51.01 -27.14 -42.32
CA LEU A 141 50.73 -27.67 -40.96
C LEU A 141 51.97 -27.61 -40.07
N ALA A 142 53.18 -27.84 -40.62
CA ALA A 142 54.44 -27.76 -39.89
C ALA A 142 54.76 -26.36 -39.33
N ARG A 143 54.09 -25.29 -39.83
CA ARG A 143 54.25 -23.91 -39.37
C ARG A 143 53.27 -23.52 -38.27
N LEU A 144 52.21 -24.35 -38.01
CA LEU A 144 51.22 -24.02 -37.01
C LEU A 144 51.66 -24.58 -35.63
N GLU A 145 52.14 -23.69 -34.78
CA GLU A 145 52.47 -24.00 -33.41
C GLU A 145 51.53 -23.30 -32.44
N HIS A 146 50.46 -23.97 -32.04
CA HIS A 146 49.49 -23.43 -31.10
C HIS A 146 48.98 -24.55 -30.14
N PRO A 147 48.78 -24.27 -28.86
CA PRO A 147 48.36 -25.29 -27.89
C PRO A 147 47.00 -25.91 -28.23
N GLY A 148 46.13 -25.20 -28.94
CA GLY A 148 44.82 -25.66 -29.40
C GLY A 148 44.82 -26.29 -30.79
N ILE A 149 45.96 -26.57 -31.42
CA ILE A 149 46.10 -27.27 -32.71
C ILE A 149 46.96 -28.50 -32.53
N ALA A 150 46.57 -29.62 -33.11
CA ALA A 150 47.38 -30.85 -33.06
C ALA A 150 48.65 -30.65 -33.94
N ARG A 151 49.81 -30.83 -33.31
CA ARG A 151 51.11 -30.57 -33.95
C ARG A 151 51.45 -31.64 -34.95
N LEU A 152 51.90 -31.28 -36.15
CA LEU A 152 52.53 -32.22 -37.06
C LEU A 152 53.94 -32.56 -36.56
N LEU A 153 54.22 -33.85 -36.36
CA LEU A 153 55.46 -34.35 -35.79
C LEU A 153 56.36 -34.92 -36.84
N ASP A 154 55.80 -35.62 -37.85
CA ASP A 154 56.55 -36.27 -38.92
C ASP A 154 55.65 -36.49 -40.13
N GLY A 155 56.24 -36.86 -41.29
CA GLY A 155 55.52 -37.26 -42.50
C GLY A 155 56.41 -37.73 -43.59
N GLY A 156 55.96 -38.69 -44.34
CA GLY A 156 56.71 -39.33 -45.37
C GLY A 156 55.87 -40.21 -46.29
N VAL A 157 56.48 -41.16 -46.94
CA VAL A 157 55.90 -42.19 -47.76
C VAL A 157 56.30 -43.54 -47.22
N THR A 158 55.36 -44.45 -47.09
CA THR A 158 55.59 -45.83 -46.66
C THR A 158 56.34 -46.61 -47.71
N GLU A 159 56.87 -47.78 -47.30
CA GLU A 159 57.62 -48.68 -48.23
C GLU A 159 56.70 -49.12 -49.42
N ASP A 160 55.44 -49.17 -49.26
CA ASP A 160 54.48 -49.56 -50.31
C ASP A 160 53.95 -48.32 -51.09
N GLY A 161 54.53 -47.13 -50.90
CA GLY A 161 54.27 -45.94 -51.69
C GLY A 161 53.15 -45.08 -51.18
N ARG A 162 52.61 -45.29 -49.96
CA ARG A 162 51.50 -44.54 -49.40
C ARG A 162 52.00 -43.29 -48.63
N PRO A 163 51.47 -42.12 -48.90
CA PRO A 163 51.82 -40.97 -48.07
C PRO A 163 51.26 -41.09 -46.68
N PHE A 164 52.01 -40.67 -45.66
CA PHE A 164 51.51 -40.60 -44.28
C PHE A 164 51.90 -39.30 -43.59
N MET A 165 51.08 -38.85 -42.62
CA MET A 165 51.39 -37.81 -41.68
C MET A 165 51.28 -38.32 -40.26
N ALA A 166 52.28 -38.05 -39.43
CA ALA A 166 52.27 -38.36 -38.02
C ALA A 166 52.03 -37.10 -37.22
N MET A 167 50.97 -37.06 -36.47
CA MET A 167 50.52 -35.88 -35.69
C MET A 167 50.51 -36.24 -34.21
N GLU A 168 50.44 -35.21 -33.37
CA GLU A 168 50.18 -35.35 -31.95
C GLU A 168 48.95 -36.21 -31.70
N PHE A 169 49.14 -37.30 -30.95
CA PHE A 169 48.00 -38.13 -30.53
C PHE A 169 47.20 -37.41 -29.44
N VAL A 170 45.98 -37.11 -29.69
CA VAL A 170 45.11 -36.41 -28.74
C VAL A 170 44.15 -37.41 -28.12
N ALA A 171 44.39 -37.75 -26.85
CA ALA A 171 43.45 -38.54 -26.05
C ALA A 171 42.28 -37.65 -25.62
N GLY A 172 41.24 -37.55 -26.47
CA GLY A 172 40.08 -36.66 -26.22
C GLY A 172 38.82 -37.17 -26.89
N LEU A 173 37.72 -36.53 -26.56
CA LEU A 173 36.39 -36.76 -27.21
C LEU A 173 36.08 -35.59 -28.13
N PRO A 174 35.28 -35.81 -29.21
CA PRO A 174 34.71 -34.74 -29.98
C PRO A 174 33.97 -33.74 -29.10
N ILE A 175 34.08 -32.45 -29.38
CA ILE A 175 33.62 -31.37 -28.51
C ILE A 175 32.13 -31.52 -28.14
N THR A 176 31.25 -31.93 -29.08
CA THR A 176 29.81 -32.18 -28.82
C THR A 176 29.63 -33.40 -27.91
N THR A 177 30.35 -34.48 -28.14
CA THR A 177 30.32 -35.70 -27.30
C THR A 177 30.84 -35.41 -25.88
N PHE A 178 31.92 -34.66 -25.77
CA PHE A 178 32.47 -34.24 -24.48
C PHE A 178 31.45 -33.43 -23.68
N CYS A 179 30.81 -32.43 -24.32
CA CYS A 179 29.77 -31.62 -23.69
C CYS A 179 28.52 -32.45 -23.31
N ALA A 180 28.16 -33.44 -24.09
CA ALA A 180 27.01 -34.30 -23.81
C ALA A 180 27.29 -35.26 -22.66
N THR A 181 28.45 -35.96 -22.68
CA THR A 181 28.80 -36.96 -21.65
C THR A 181 29.05 -36.33 -20.27
N ARG A 182 29.56 -35.09 -20.22
CA ARG A 182 29.80 -34.36 -18.96
C ARG A 182 28.62 -33.48 -18.56
N ASN A 183 27.58 -33.42 -19.35
CA ASN A 183 26.44 -32.51 -19.16
C ASN A 183 26.88 -31.07 -18.90
N SER A 184 27.86 -30.62 -19.75
CA SER A 184 28.54 -29.35 -19.59
C SER A 184 27.56 -28.18 -19.55
N SER A 185 27.80 -27.25 -18.60
CA SER A 185 27.04 -26.01 -18.44
C SER A 185 27.20 -25.07 -19.65
N LEU A 186 26.33 -24.09 -19.78
CA LEU A 186 26.44 -23.04 -20.82
C LEU A 186 27.82 -22.36 -20.77
N ALA A 187 28.29 -21.99 -19.58
CA ALA A 187 29.58 -21.32 -19.41
C ALA A 187 30.77 -22.19 -19.92
N GLU A 188 30.77 -23.48 -19.60
CA GLU A 188 31.79 -24.41 -20.05
C GLU A 188 31.76 -24.61 -21.58
N ARG A 189 30.58 -24.74 -22.17
CA ARG A 189 30.41 -24.85 -23.63
C ARG A 189 30.93 -23.62 -24.37
N LEU A 190 30.62 -22.41 -23.85
CA LEU A 190 31.08 -21.14 -24.42
C LEU A 190 32.61 -20.95 -24.23
N GLU A 191 33.15 -21.43 -23.13
CA GLU A 191 34.60 -21.40 -22.90
C GLU A 191 35.33 -22.31 -23.88
N LEU A 192 34.90 -23.57 -24.06
CA LEU A 192 35.41 -24.47 -25.06
C LEU A 192 35.30 -23.89 -26.48
N PHE A 193 34.17 -23.30 -26.80
CA PHE A 193 33.95 -22.63 -28.08
C PHE A 193 34.94 -21.46 -28.28
N SER A 194 35.19 -20.65 -27.25
CA SER A 194 36.17 -19.56 -27.29
C SER A 194 37.59 -20.08 -27.56
N GLN A 195 37.97 -21.24 -27.00
CA GLN A 195 39.25 -21.89 -27.31
C GLN A 195 39.31 -22.32 -28.79
N VAL A 196 38.22 -22.87 -29.36
CA VAL A 196 38.14 -23.19 -30.80
C VAL A 196 38.34 -21.92 -31.63
N CYS A 197 37.60 -20.84 -31.34
CA CYS A 197 37.78 -19.59 -32.05
C CYS A 197 39.20 -19.07 -32.00
N THR A 198 39.88 -19.19 -30.84
CA THR A 198 41.27 -18.75 -30.66
C THR A 198 42.21 -19.57 -31.52
N ALA A 199 42.03 -20.87 -31.63
CA ALA A 199 42.86 -21.76 -32.46
C ALA A 199 42.64 -21.50 -33.96
N VAL A 200 41.39 -21.31 -34.40
CA VAL A 200 41.06 -20.94 -35.79
C VAL A 200 41.63 -19.56 -36.15
N ALA A 201 41.47 -18.59 -35.26
CA ALA A 201 42.02 -17.25 -35.44
C ALA A 201 43.56 -17.25 -35.59
N TYR A 202 44.23 -18.12 -34.83
CA TYR A 202 45.67 -18.33 -34.97
C TYR A 202 46.03 -18.88 -36.35
N ALA A 203 45.27 -19.85 -36.86
CA ALA A 203 45.47 -20.37 -38.22
C ALA A 203 45.26 -19.30 -39.28
N HIS A 204 44.21 -18.47 -39.17
CA HIS A 204 43.90 -17.36 -40.09
C HIS A 204 45.04 -16.33 -40.10
N ARG A 205 45.63 -15.97 -38.99
CA ARG A 205 46.78 -15.06 -38.91
C ARG A 205 48.00 -15.62 -39.60
N ASN A 206 48.13 -16.95 -39.72
CA ASN A 206 49.14 -17.64 -40.47
C ASN A 206 48.72 -17.96 -41.93
N GLN A 207 47.66 -17.28 -42.42
CA GLN A 207 47.12 -17.43 -43.78
C GLN A 207 46.59 -18.84 -44.10
N VAL A 208 46.15 -19.59 -43.07
CA VAL A 208 45.61 -20.95 -43.24
C VAL A 208 44.13 -20.90 -42.89
N VAL A 209 43.26 -21.26 -43.86
CA VAL A 209 41.85 -21.47 -43.70
C VAL A 209 41.61 -22.95 -43.41
N HIS A 210 40.77 -23.29 -42.43
CA HIS A 210 40.57 -24.71 -42.06
C HIS A 210 39.70 -25.46 -43.11
N SER A 211 38.63 -24.80 -43.62
CA SER A 211 37.74 -25.22 -44.69
C SER A 211 36.93 -26.53 -44.49
N ASP A 212 37.22 -27.33 -43.48
CA ASP A 212 36.47 -28.55 -43.09
C ASP A 212 36.23 -28.56 -41.57
N LEU A 213 35.92 -27.43 -41.02
CA LEU A 213 35.69 -27.28 -39.58
C LEU A 213 34.34 -27.92 -39.19
N LYS A 214 34.44 -28.97 -38.35
CA LYS A 214 33.28 -29.71 -37.87
C LYS A 214 33.55 -30.22 -36.44
N PRO A 215 32.51 -30.56 -35.62
CA PRO A 215 32.69 -31.05 -34.26
C PRO A 215 33.63 -32.26 -34.16
N ALA A 216 33.64 -33.17 -35.14
CA ALA A 216 34.50 -34.34 -35.16
C ALA A 216 36.00 -33.99 -35.27
N ASN A 217 36.35 -32.85 -35.87
CA ASN A 217 37.70 -32.33 -36.03
C ASN A 217 38.17 -31.48 -34.85
N VAL A 218 37.35 -31.40 -33.78
CA VAL A 218 37.65 -30.64 -32.56
C VAL A 218 37.59 -31.58 -31.36
N LEU A 219 38.74 -32.07 -30.89
CA LEU A 219 38.80 -32.91 -29.70
C LEU A 219 38.96 -32.05 -28.44
N VAL A 220 38.43 -32.56 -27.33
CA VAL A 220 38.59 -31.96 -26.00
C VAL A 220 39.26 -33.00 -25.13
N THR A 221 40.41 -32.65 -24.56
CA THR A 221 41.14 -33.54 -23.63
C THR A 221 40.40 -33.65 -22.27
N PRO A 222 40.72 -34.66 -21.44
CA PRO A 222 40.11 -34.79 -20.09
C PRO A 222 40.27 -33.54 -19.22
N GLU A 223 41.30 -32.73 -19.46
CA GLU A 223 41.62 -31.48 -18.75
C GLU A 223 40.81 -30.28 -19.31
N GLY A 224 39.95 -30.48 -20.31
CA GLY A 224 39.13 -29.40 -20.90
C GLY A 224 39.89 -28.51 -21.90
N ARG A 225 40.96 -29.01 -22.52
CA ARG A 225 41.70 -28.27 -23.57
C ARG A 225 41.25 -28.72 -24.94
N VAL A 226 41.01 -27.73 -25.80
CA VAL A 226 40.63 -27.98 -27.19
C VAL A 226 41.84 -28.28 -28.03
N LYS A 227 41.71 -29.24 -28.95
CA LYS A 227 42.70 -29.55 -30.00
C LYS A 227 41.99 -29.67 -31.35
N LEU A 228 42.36 -28.79 -32.27
CA LEU A 228 41.91 -28.80 -33.65
C LEU A 228 42.74 -29.83 -34.43
N LEU A 229 42.01 -30.65 -35.22
CA LEU A 229 42.58 -31.67 -36.08
C LEU A 229 42.34 -31.28 -37.55
N ASP A 230 43.03 -31.97 -38.45
CA ASP A 230 42.75 -32.12 -39.90
C ASP A 230 42.24 -30.86 -40.62
N PHE A 231 43.19 -30.01 -41.03
CA PHE A 231 42.93 -28.88 -41.93
C PHE A 231 42.62 -29.41 -43.34
N GLY A 232 41.47 -29.04 -43.92
CA GLY A 232 41.01 -29.50 -45.24
C GLY A 232 41.77 -28.91 -46.43
N ILE A 233 43.08 -28.66 -46.32
CA ILE A 233 43.90 -27.96 -47.34
C ILE A 233 43.95 -28.73 -48.64
N ALA A 234 43.91 -30.06 -48.65
CA ALA A 234 43.84 -30.88 -49.81
C ALA A 234 42.58 -30.59 -50.67
N LYS A 235 41.50 -30.16 -50.10
CA LYS A 235 40.24 -29.85 -50.77
C LYS A 235 40.31 -28.51 -51.55
N LEU A 236 41.10 -27.55 -51.04
CA LEU A 236 41.28 -26.24 -51.67
C LEU A 236 42.14 -26.29 -52.96
N LEU A 237 43.04 -27.24 -53.03
CA LEU A 237 43.95 -27.41 -54.13
C LEU A 237 43.35 -28.24 -55.30
N ASP A 238 42.23 -28.90 -55.09
CA ASP A 238 41.53 -29.69 -56.10
C ASP A 238 40.53 -28.92 -56.96
N ALA A 239 40.33 -27.62 -56.74
CA ALA A 239 39.50 -26.77 -57.57
C ALA A 239 40.21 -26.36 -58.86
N PRO A 240 39.85 -26.95 -60.01
CA PRO A 240 40.32 -26.44 -61.31
C PRO A 240 39.74 -25.05 -61.54
N ALA A 241 40.47 -24.19 -62.24
CA ALA A 241 40.09 -22.83 -62.59
C ALA A 241 38.81 -22.67 -63.46
N ALA A 242 38.11 -23.78 -63.71
CA ALA A 242 36.87 -23.82 -64.46
C ALA A 242 35.91 -24.83 -63.80
N GLY A 243 35.05 -24.38 -62.91
CA GLY A 243 33.86 -25.12 -62.44
C GLY A 243 34.18 -26.39 -61.62
N ILE A 244 33.74 -26.41 -60.35
CA ILE A 244 33.76 -27.61 -59.49
C ILE A 244 32.84 -28.67 -60.13
N THR A 245 33.44 -29.80 -60.56
CA THR A 245 32.66 -30.96 -60.98
C THR A 245 31.95 -31.59 -59.78
N GLN A 246 30.72 -32.07 -59.96
CA GLN A 246 29.86 -32.71 -58.94
C GLN A 246 30.58 -33.92 -58.25
N ALA A 247 31.51 -34.54 -58.86
CA ALA A 247 32.33 -35.63 -58.27
C ALA A 247 33.27 -35.14 -57.15
N ALA A 248 33.76 -33.88 -57.17
CA ALA A 248 34.54 -33.25 -56.09
C ALA A 248 33.67 -32.90 -54.86
N PHE A 249 32.41 -32.76 -55.07
CA PHE A 249 31.42 -32.49 -53.99
C PHE A 249 31.14 -33.68 -53.06
N VAL A 250 31.29 -34.88 -53.51
CA VAL A 250 31.07 -36.12 -52.71
C VAL A 250 32.16 -36.30 -51.62
N LEU A 251 33.26 -35.54 -51.72
CA LEU A 251 34.36 -35.51 -50.78
C LEU A 251 34.22 -34.45 -49.66
N LEU A 252 33.24 -33.56 -49.79
CA LEU A 252 32.93 -32.59 -48.74
C LEU A 252 32.05 -33.26 -47.66
N THR A 253 32.09 -32.79 -46.40
CA THR A 253 31.11 -33.12 -45.40
C THR A 253 29.94 -32.14 -45.59
N PRO A 254 28.89 -32.56 -46.32
CA PRO A 254 27.90 -31.58 -46.83
C PRO A 254 27.14 -30.86 -45.74
N THR A 255 27.00 -31.50 -44.56
CA THR A 255 26.27 -31.00 -43.39
C THR A 255 26.91 -29.79 -42.73
N CYS A 256 28.24 -29.59 -42.84
CA CYS A 256 28.91 -28.44 -42.22
C CYS A 256 29.42 -27.41 -43.25
N ALA A 257 29.14 -27.62 -44.55
CA ALA A 257 29.61 -26.73 -45.62
C ALA A 257 28.90 -25.37 -45.57
N ALA A 258 29.66 -24.30 -45.79
CA ALA A 258 29.12 -22.95 -45.92
C ALA A 258 28.40 -22.75 -47.27
N PRO A 259 27.47 -21.80 -47.41
CA PRO A 259 26.74 -21.57 -48.68
C PRO A 259 27.65 -21.34 -49.90
N GLU A 260 28.76 -20.60 -49.73
CA GLU A 260 29.73 -20.35 -50.77
C GLU A 260 30.47 -21.64 -51.20
N GLN A 261 30.72 -22.56 -50.27
CA GLN A 261 31.29 -23.84 -50.61
C GLN A 261 30.31 -24.70 -51.44
N LEU A 262 29.02 -24.67 -51.13
CA LEU A 262 27.97 -25.38 -51.88
C LEU A 262 27.74 -24.75 -53.27
N ARG A 263 28.02 -23.42 -53.44
CA ARG A 263 27.95 -22.72 -54.73
C ARG A 263 29.21 -22.85 -55.56
N GLY A 264 30.30 -23.41 -54.96
CA GLY A 264 31.59 -23.48 -55.64
C GLY A 264 32.34 -22.18 -55.68
N GLU A 265 32.02 -21.24 -54.83
CA GLU A 265 32.71 -19.95 -54.68
C GLU A 265 34.04 -20.09 -53.90
N PRO A 266 34.94 -19.08 -53.98
CA PRO A 266 36.21 -19.14 -53.26
C PRO A 266 36.00 -19.24 -51.73
N VAL A 267 36.71 -20.19 -51.12
CA VAL A 267 36.72 -20.37 -49.66
C VAL A 267 37.59 -19.31 -49.03
N THR A 268 37.10 -18.64 -48.01
CA THR A 268 37.79 -17.58 -47.28
C THR A 268 37.78 -17.83 -45.78
N THR A 269 38.41 -16.99 -44.99
CA THR A 269 38.34 -17.02 -43.53
C THR A 269 36.92 -16.93 -42.99
N LEU A 270 35.98 -16.31 -43.74
CA LEU A 270 34.57 -16.17 -43.38
C LEU A 270 33.78 -17.50 -43.54
N THR A 271 34.33 -18.43 -44.34
CA THR A 271 33.80 -19.82 -44.44
C THR A 271 33.93 -20.53 -43.08
N ASP A 272 35.12 -20.41 -42.43
CA ASP A 272 35.31 -20.98 -41.10
C ASP A 272 34.46 -20.29 -40.05
N VAL A 273 34.12 -18.98 -40.19
CA VAL A 273 33.21 -18.29 -39.29
C VAL A 273 31.81 -18.88 -39.37
N TYR A 274 31.33 -19.26 -40.56
CA TYR A 274 30.07 -19.96 -40.73
C TYR A 274 30.10 -21.33 -40.06
N ALA A 275 31.13 -22.11 -40.27
CA ALA A 275 31.28 -23.42 -39.62
C ALA A 275 31.36 -23.32 -38.07
N LEU A 276 32.05 -22.27 -37.53
CA LEU A 276 32.00 -21.93 -36.11
C LEU A 276 30.60 -21.59 -35.66
N GLY A 277 29.82 -20.87 -36.45
CA GLY A 277 28.40 -20.59 -36.14
C GLY A 277 27.56 -21.84 -36.02
N LEU A 278 27.72 -22.80 -36.96
CA LEU A 278 27.08 -24.12 -36.90
C LEU A 278 27.54 -24.92 -35.66
N MET A 279 28.81 -24.92 -35.37
CA MET A 279 29.37 -25.59 -34.18
C MET A 279 28.80 -24.98 -32.89
N LEU A 280 28.71 -23.65 -32.80
CA LEU A 280 28.07 -22.98 -31.65
C LEU A 280 26.58 -23.36 -31.52
N PHE A 281 25.85 -23.37 -32.63
CA PHE A 281 24.45 -23.82 -32.63
C PHE A 281 24.33 -25.24 -32.06
N GLN A 282 25.16 -26.19 -32.53
CA GLN A 282 25.16 -27.57 -32.05
C GLN A 282 25.57 -27.70 -30.57
N LEU A 283 26.54 -26.91 -30.13
CA LEU A 283 26.93 -26.87 -28.71
C LEU A 283 25.78 -26.35 -27.82
N LEU A 284 24.98 -25.40 -28.31
CA LEU A 284 23.85 -24.82 -27.55
C LEU A 284 22.59 -25.71 -27.54
N THR A 285 22.30 -26.38 -28.66
CA THR A 285 21.02 -27.08 -28.85
C THR A 285 21.14 -28.61 -28.83
N GLY A 286 22.34 -29.15 -29.06
CA GLY A 286 22.58 -30.58 -29.20
C GLY A 286 22.24 -31.16 -30.59
N CYS A 287 21.70 -30.32 -31.50
CA CYS A 287 21.28 -30.78 -32.83
C CYS A 287 21.71 -29.82 -33.95
N HIS A 288 21.61 -30.27 -35.19
CA HIS A 288 21.89 -29.42 -36.36
C HIS A 288 20.67 -28.51 -36.67
N PRO A 289 20.88 -27.24 -37.13
CA PRO A 289 19.75 -26.33 -37.35
C PRO A 289 18.72 -26.79 -38.36
N TRP A 290 19.12 -27.50 -39.38
CA TRP A 290 18.24 -27.86 -40.51
C TRP A 290 18.07 -29.36 -40.72
N ILE A 291 18.96 -30.20 -40.19
CA ILE A 291 18.98 -31.65 -40.45
C ILE A 291 18.21 -32.38 -39.35
N LYS A 292 17.15 -33.09 -39.75
CA LYS A 292 16.34 -33.92 -38.86
C LYS A 292 16.59 -35.39 -39.00
N GLU A 293 17.12 -35.83 -40.14
CA GLU A 293 17.36 -37.22 -40.52
C GLU A 293 18.81 -37.43 -40.97
N ASP A 294 19.32 -38.67 -40.89
CA ASP A 294 20.76 -38.95 -40.97
C ASP A 294 21.37 -38.77 -42.38
N SER A 295 20.60 -38.45 -43.41
CA SER A 295 21.14 -38.29 -44.77
C SER A 295 20.27 -37.34 -45.61
N PRO A 296 20.37 -36.01 -45.49
CA PRO A 296 19.67 -35.08 -46.34
C PRO A 296 20.25 -35.09 -47.75
N SER A 297 19.42 -34.97 -48.79
CA SER A 297 19.88 -34.77 -50.14
C SER A 297 20.53 -33.41 -50.33
N LEU A 298 21.42 -33.27 -51.35
CA LEU A 298 22.12 -32.02 -51.69
C LEU A 298 21.11 -30.88 -51.99
N ALA A 299 20.00 -31.18 -52.58
CA ALA A 299 18.94 -30.24 -52.89
C ALA A 299 18.23 -29.76 -51.63
N GLU A 300 18.02 -30.62 -50.63
CA GLU A 300 17.44 -30.25 -49.33
C GLU A 300 18.42 -29.38 -48.51
N LEU A 301 19.71 -29.67 -48.55
CA LEU A 301 20.73 -28.85 -47.91
C LEU A 301 20.81 -27.44 -48.51
N ARG A 302 20.82 -27.31 -49.83
CA ARG A 302 20.79 -26.02 -50.53
C ARG A 302 19.50 -25.25 -50.24
N ALA A 303 18.35 -25.93 -50.26
CA ALA A 303 17.07 -25.31 -49.89
C ALA A 303 16.96 -24.92 -48.43
N SER A 304 17.58 -25.66 -47.53
CA SER A 304 17.58 -25.35 -46.07
C SER A 304 18.44 -24.14 -45.72
N GLN A 305 19.59 -23.95 -46.41
CA GLN A 305 20.45 -22.78 -46.21
C GLN A 305 19.87 -21.48 -46.76
N GLN A 306 18.85 -21.54 -47.62
CA GLN A 306 18.07 -20.39 -48.06
C GLN A 306 16.96 -20.01 -47.05
N ARG A 307 16.67 -20.86 -46.09
CA ARG A 307 15.70 -20.58 -44.99
C ARG A 307 16.35 -19.78 -43.89
N GLU A 308 15.55 -19.02 -43.18
CA GLU A 308 15.98 -18.32 -41.98
C GLU A 308 16.52 -19.32 -40.96
N VAL A 309 17.65 -19.00 -40.33
CA VAL A 309 18.28 -19.84 -39.31
C VAL A 309 17.38 -19.90 -38.10
N PRO A 310 16.93 -21.05 -37.64
CA PRO A 310 16.11 -21.14 -36.45
C PRO A 310 16.89 -20.67 -35.24
N GLN A 311 16.19 -19.98 -34.33
CA GLN A 311 16.84 -19.50 -33.12
C GLN A 311 17.21 -20.67 -32.20
N PRO A 312 18.42 -20.73 -31.64
CA PRO A 312 18.81 -21.73 -30.65
C PRO A 312 17.80 -21.86 -29.50
N SER A 313 17.26 -20.74 -29.03
CA SER A 313 16.25 -20.72 -27.97
C SER A 313 14.94 -21.39 -28.37
N GLU A 314 14.48 -21.25 -29.62
CA GLU A 314 13.27 -21.89 -30.13
C GLU A 314 13.45 -23.41 -30.29
N ILE A 315 14.63 -23.84 -30.75
CA ILE A 315 14.97 -25.27 -30.85
C ILE A 315 15.01 -25.89 -29.45
N ALA A 316 15.66 -25.25 -28.50
CA ALA A 316 15.71 -25.72 -27.11
C ALA A 316 14.30 -25.80 -26.49
N GLU A 317 13.40 -24.88 -26.83
CA GLU A 317 12.00 -24.92 -26.37
C GLU A 317 11.22 -26.09 -26.98
N ARG A 318 11.43 -26.38 -28.25
CA ARG A 318 10.83 -27.55 -28.94
C ARG A 318 11.35 -28.89 -28.43
N LEU A 319 12.63 -28.98 -28.11
CA LEU A 319 13.24 -30.19 -27.54
C LEU A 319 12.88 -30.41 -26.07
N ALA A 320 12.40 -29.41 -25.38
CA ALA A 320 11.99 -29.44 -23.97
C ALA A 320 13.03 -30.12 -23.06
N SER A 321 12.71 -31.28 -22.47
CA SER A 321 13.62 -31.98 -21.57
C SER A 321 14.81 -32.67 -22.28
N ALA A 322 14.76 -32.83 -23.60
CA ALA A 322 15.88 -33.38 -24.38
C ALA A 322 16.93 -32.30 -24.76
N ALA A 323 16.63 -31.01 -24.56
CA ALA A 323 17.58 -29.94 -24.81
C ALA A 323 18.70 -29.94 -23.75
N PRO A 324 19.97 -29.84 -24.18
CA PRO A 324 21.08 -29.78 -23.22
C PRO A 324 21.09 -28.52 -22.36
N LEU A 325 20.45 -27.45 -22.81
CA LEU A 325 20.38 -26.16 -22.15
C LEU A 325 18.95 -25.59 -22.19
N PRO A 326 18.50 -24.91 -21.14
CA PRO A 326 17.15 -24.36 -21.11
C PRO A 326 17.01 -23.16 -22.06
N SER A 327 15.90 -23.08 -22.81
CA SER A 327 15.59 -21.99 -23.78
C SER A 327 15.84 -20.59 -23.22
N ARG A 328 15.47 -20.32 -21.95
CA ARG A 328 15.67 -19.02 -21.30
C ARG A 328 17.13 -18.57 -21.21
N ALA A 329 18.08 -19.51 -21.18
CA ALA A 329 19.51 -19.19 -21.12
C ALA A 329 20.09 -18.83 -22.49
N LEU A 330 19.41 -19.23 -23.56
CA LEU A 330 19.85 -19.01 -24.94
C LEU A 330 19.22 -17.79 -25.56
N ARG A 331 18.00 -17.43 -25.10
CA ARG A 331 17.17 -16.38 -25.70
C ARG A 331 17.85 -15.01 -25.68
N GLY A 332 17.88 -14.39 -26.84
CA GLY A 332 18.30 -13.01 -27.06
C GLY A 332 19.73 -12.85 -27.59
N ASP A 333 20.75 -12.80 -26.73
CA ASP A 333 22.11 -12.52 -27.20
C ASP A 333 22.72 -13.70 -27.95
N LEU A 334 22.57 -14.90 -27.43
CA LEU A 334 23.11 -16.09 -28.11
C LEU A 334 22.36 -16.39 -29.41
N ASP A 335 21.05 -16.16 -29.47
CA ASP A 335 20.29 -16.23 -30.72
C ASP A 335 20.86 -15.25 -31.76
N ALA A 336 21.14 -14.02 -31.36
CA ALA A 336 21.65 -12.99 -32.26
C ALA A 336 23.10 -13.29 -32.72
N ILE A 337 23.95 -13.82 -31.82
CA ILE A 337 25.32 -14.21 -32.15
C ILE A 337 25.33 -15.31 -33.20
N VAL A 338 24.54 -16.36 -32.98
CA VAL A 338 24.42 -17.48 -33.92
C VAL A 338 23.85 -17.01 -35.25
N ALA A 339 22.75 -16.23 -35.22
CA ALA A 339 22.13 -15.70 -36.41
C ALA A 339 23.09 -14.83 -37.27
N CYS A 340 23.95 -14.05 -36.59
CA CYS A 340 24.97 -13.24 -37.27
C CYS A 340 26.05 -14.13 -37.91
N ALA A 341 26.56 -15.14 -37.22
CA ALA A 341 27.59 -16.05 -37.73
C ALA A 341 27.10 -16.90 -38.90
N LEU A 342 25.80 -17.25 -38.95
CA LEU A 342 25.19 -18.10 -39.96
C LEU A 342 24.52 -17.33 -41.12
N ARG A 343 24.83 -16.06 -41.30
CA ARG A 343 24.32 -15.29 -42.45
C ARG A 343 24.79 -15.90 -43.75
N PRO A 344 23.90 -16.02 -44.76
CA PRO A 344 24.25 -16.63 -46.04
C PRO A 344 25.41 -15.91 -46.78
N GLU A 345 25.36 -14.54 -46.76
CA GLU A 345 26.40 -13.74 -47.40
C GLU A 345 27.61 -13.58 -46.47
N PRO A 346 28.84 -13.94 -46.90
CA PRO A 346 30.03 -13.89 -46.05
C PRO A 346 30.31 -12.48 -45.46
N ALA A 347 30.09 -11.42 -46.25
CA ALA A 347 30.34 -10.04 -45.82
C ALA A 347 29.45 -9.59 -44.63
N ASP A 348 28.29 -10.22 -44.42
CA ASP A 348 27.36 -9.91 -43.34
C ASP A 348 27.63 -10.66 -42.05
N ARG A 349 28.57 -11.63 -42.06
CA ARG A 349 28.99 -12.42 -40.91
C ARG A 349 29.95 -11.59 -40.01
N TYR A 350 30.35 -12.19 -38.89
CA TYR A 350 31.50 -11.65 -38.15
C TYR A 350 32.75 -11.60 -39.04
N PRO A 351 33.57 -10.51 -38.96
CA PRO A 351 34.73 -10.35 -39.84
C PRO A 351 35.85 -11.34 -39.53
N SER A 352 35.85 -11.95 -38.36
CA SER A 352 36.85 -12.93 -37.94
C SER A 352 36.34 -13.83 -36.75
N PRO A 353 37.02 -14.96 -36.52
CA PRO A 353 36.75 -15.78 -35.33
C PRO A 353 36.92 -15.03 -34.01
N GLU A 354 37.88 -14.08 -33.95
CA GLU A 354 38.08 -13.24 -32.77
C GLU A 354 36.89 -12.34 -32.50
N ALA A 355 36.26 -11.74 -33.55
CA ALA A 355 35.07 -10.92 -33.38
C ALA A 355 33.87 -11.72 -32.85
N LEU A 356 33.71 -12.94 -33.36
CA LEU A 356 32.68 -13.88 -32.84
C LEU A 356 32.97 -14.26 -31.39
N ALA A 357 34.19 -14.60 -31.02
CA ALA A 357 34.57 -14.91 -29.66
C ALA A 357 34.42 -13.72 -28.72
N ALA A 358 34.69 -12.49 -29.19
CA ALA A 358 34.51 -11.28 -28.40
C ALA A 358 33.04 -11.05 -28.04
N ASP A 359 32.08 -11.30 -28.93
CA ASP A 359 30.66 -11.19 -28.64
C ASP A 359 30.17 -12.27 -27.67
N VAL A 360 30.69 -13.48 -27.78
CA VAL A 360 30.45 -14.55 -26.78
C VAL A 360 30.98 -14.11 -25.40
N GLN A 361 32.19 -13.52 -25.33
CA GLN A 361 32.72 -13.01 -24.06
C GLN A 361 31.93 -11.81 -23.51
N ARG A 362 31.47 -10.88 -24.37
CA ARG A 362 30.59 -9.77 -23.97
C ARG A 362 29.28 -10.31 -23.34
N HIS A 363 28.70 -11.36 -23.99
CA HIS A 363 27.54 -12.01 -23.44
C HIS A 363 27.80 -12.57 -22.02
N GLN A 364 28.90 -13.30 -21.84
CA GLN A 364 29.30 -13.85 -20.54
C GLN A 364 29.50 -12.77 -19.46
N ARG A 365 30.06 -11.62 -19.85
CA ARG A 365 30.26 -10.45 -18.96
C ARG A 365 29.03 -9.58 -18.77
N GLY A 366 27.92 -9.88 -19.45
CA GLY A 366 26.71 -9.07 -19.41
C GLY A 366 26.84 -7.71 -20.11
N GLU A 367 27.81 -7.58 -21.00
CA GLU A 367 28.05 -6.39 -21.83
C GLU A 367 27.16 -6.41 -23.09
N PRO A 368 26.92 -5.24 -23.72
CA PRO A 368 26.22 -5.21 -25.01
C PRO A 368 27.05 -5.94 -26.08
N ILE A 369 26.38 -6.81 -26.83
CA ILE A 369 26.99 -7.53 -27.94
C ILE A 369 26.93 -6.71 -29.23
N GLU A 370 27.92 -6.93 -30.12
CA GLU A 370 28.03 -6.18 -31.42
C GLU A 370 26.91 -6.56 -32.38
N ALA A 371 26.50 -7.84 -32.38
CA ALA A 371 25.38 -8.32 -33.20
C ALA A 371 24.04 -7.59 -32.91
N ARG A 372 23.92 -6.87 -31.79
CA ARG A 372 22.72 -6.11 -31.41
C ARG A 372 23.00 -4.62 -31.11
N ALA A 373 24.17 -4.11 -31.51
CA ALA A 373 24.60 -2.74 -31.20
C ALA A 373 23.68 -1.63 -31.78
N SER A 374 22.92 -1.92 -32.85
CA SER A 374 21.96 -0.99 -33.45
C SER A 374 20.71 -0.73 -32.61
N ALA A 375 20.41 -1.57 -31.64
CA ALA A 375 19.21 -1.45 -30.79
C ALA A 375 19.47 -0.56 -29.56
N ARG A 376 19.22 0.75 -29.66
CA ARG A 376 19.46 1.75 -28.59
C ARG A 376 18.89 1.37 -27.23
N LEU A 377 17.67 0.82 -27.18
CA LEU A 377 17.03 0.41 -25.92
C LEU A 377 17.72 -0.80 -25.27
N TYR A 378 18.29 -1.71 -26.07
CA TYR A 378 19.06 -2.84 -25.58
C TYR A 378 20.36 -2.40 -24.90
N VAL A 379 21.10 -1.47 -25.53
CA VAL A 379 22.35 -0.92 -24.98
C VAL A 379 22.08 -0.18 -23.67
N LEU A 380 21.01 0.65 -23.64
CA LEU A 380 20.58 1.37 -22.44
C LEU A 380 20.17 0.40 -21.31
N GLY A 381 19.42 -0.65 -21.64
CA GLY A 381 18.96 -1.65 -20.67
C GLY A 381 20.10 -2.46 -20.04
N ARG A 382 21.15 -2.81 -20.85
CA ARG A 382 22.34 -3.49 -20.33
C ARG A 382 23.19 -2.56 -19.46
N GLY A 383 23.31 -1.27 -19.83
CA GLY A 383 23.98 -0.26 -19.02
C GLY A 383 23.30 -0.04 -17.67
N LEU A 384 21.96 0.08 -17.66
CA LEU A 384 21.20 0.19 -16.40
C LEU A 384 21.34 -1.04 -15.49
N LYS A 385 21.34 -2.26 -16.06
CA LYS A 385 21.54 -3.47 -15.27
C LYS A 385 22.93 -3.54 -14.64
N ARG A 386 23.96 -3.11 -15.37
CA ARG A 386 25.34 -3.10 -14.89
C ARG A 386 25.55 -2.06 -13.77
N TYR A 387 24.97 -0.87 -13.93
CA TYR A 387 25.10 0.24 -12.99
C TYR A 387 23.84 0.45 -12.13
N ARG A 388 23.04 -0.60 -11.91
CA ARG A 388 21.76 -0.53 -11.19
C ARG A 388 21.83 0.19 -9.85
N TRP A 389 22.88 0.00 -9.09
CA TRP A 389 23.06 0.66 -7.81
C TRP A 389 23.42 2.14 -7.95
N ALA A 390 24.24 2.49 -8.93
CA ALA A 390 24.54 3.89 -9.22
C ALA A 390 23.32 4.62 -9.80
N ALA A 391 22.57 3.97 -10.69
CA ALA A 391 21.31 4.51 -11.22
C ALA A 391 20.25 4.65 -10.12
N ALA A 392 20.12 3.67 -9.20
CA ALA A 392 19.23 3.75 -8.06
C ALA A 392 19.65 4.86 -7.10
N ALA A 393 20.94 5.02 -6.82
CA ALA A 393 21.46 6.12 -6.01
C ALA A 393 21.20 7.50 -6.65
N GLY A 394 21.44 7.63 -7.96
CA GLY A 394 21.11 8.84 -8.70
C GLY A 394 19.63 9.18 -8.69
N ALA A 395 18.77 8.17 -8.89
CA ALA A 395 17.32 8.34 -8.82
C ALA A 395 16.86 8.70 -7.39
N ALA A 396 17.46 8.10 -6.37
CA ALA A 396 17.16 8.43 -4.97
C ALA A 396 17.56 9.88 -4.62
N VAL A 397 18.71 10.34 -5.12
CA VAL A 397 19.14 11.75 -4.93
C VAL A 397 18.18 12.72 -5.64
N VAL A 398 17.79 12.43 -6.88
CA VAL A 398 16.82 13.25 -7.62
C VAL A 398 15.47 13.26 -6.92
N LEU A 399 15.01 12.09 -6.45
CA LEU A 399 13.76 11.98 -5.70
C LEU A 399 13.84 12.76 -4.37
N ALA A 400 14.94 12.63 -3.63
CA ALA A 400 15.15 13.36 -2.38
C ALA A 400 15.16 14.87 -2.60
N LEU A 401 15.82 15.34 -3.68
CA LEU A 401 15.82 16.75 -4.08
C LEU A 401 14.43 17.22 -4.50
N ALA A 402 13.69 16.39 -5.26
CA ALA A 402 12.32 16.71 -5.67
C ALA A 402 11.38 16.78 -4.45
N ILE A 403 11.50 15.83 -3.52
CA ILE A 403 10.73 15.84 -2.26
C ILE A 403 11.15 17.05 -1.42
N GLY A 404 12.45 17.33 -1.28
CA GLY A 404 12.96 18.49 -0.57
C GLY A 404 12.43 19.80 -1.16
N LEU A 405 12.43 19.95 -2.48
CA LEU A 405 11.88 21.12 -3.17
C LEU A 405 10.36 21.23 -2.98
N ALA A 406 9.64 20.11 -3.09
CA ALA A 406 8.20 20.07 -2.87
C ALA A 406 7.84 20.44 -1.41
N VAL A 407 8.57 19.90 -0.44
CA VAL A 407 8.41 20.23 0.99
C VAL A 407 8.74 21.70 1.24
N ALA A 408 9.85 22.22 0.67
CA ALA A 408 10.22 23.64 0.79
C ALA A 408 9.17 24.55 0.15
N ALA A 409 8.67 24.22 -1.03
CA ALA A 409 7.59 24.96 -1.69
C ALA A 409 6.29 24.92 -0.87
N TRP A 410 5.93 23.75 -0.34
CA TRP A 410 4.77 23.59 0.53
C TRP A 410 4.92 24.39 1.83
N GLN A 411 6.10 24.32 2.49
CA GLN A 411 6.39 25.11 3.68
C GLN A 411 6.38 26.61 3.40
N ALA A 412 6.96 27.04 2.27
CA ALA A 412 6.95 28.45 1.86
C ALA A 412 5.52 28.93 1.61
N GLN A 413 4.70 28.12 0.93
CA GLN A 413 3.30 28.45 0.67
C GLN A 413 2.47 28.46 1.95
N ARG A 414 2.71 27.52 2.87
CA ARG A 414 2.09 27.49 4.19
C ARG A 414 2.51 28.68 5.03
N ALA A 415 3.81 29.00 5.09
CA ALA A 415 4.32 30.14 5.80
C ALA A 415 3.84 31.49 5.23
N SER A 416 3.66 31.60 3.90
CA SER A 416 3.07 32.80 3.30
C SER A 416 1.59 32.94 3.67
N LEU A 417 0.84 31.86 3.64
CA LEU A 417 -0.56 31.83 4.05
C LEU A 417 -0.70 32.18 5.55
N GLU A 418 0.11 31.57 6.39
CA GLU A 418 0.12 31.87 7.83
C GLU A 418 0.51 33.31 8.12
N ARG A 419 1.52 33.87 7.40
CA ARG A 419 1.89 35.29 7.51
C ARG A 419 0.78 36.22 7.04
N ASP A 420 0.10 35.89 5.96
CA ASP A 420 -0.99 36.71 5.45
C ASP A 420 -2.22 36.66 6.37
N ILE A 421 -2.52 35.50 6.93
CA ILE A 421 -3.54 35.35 7.97
C ILE A 421 -3.14 36.12 9.22
N ALA A 422 -1.90 35.96 9.70
CA ALA A 422 -1.41 36.68 10.88
C ALA A 422 -1.37 38.20 10.66
N ARG A 423 -0.94 38.69 9.49
CA ARG A 423 -0.95 40.11 9.14
C ARG A 423 -2.37 40.68 9.08
N ARG A 424 -3.32 39.94 8.50
CA ARG A 424 -4.74 40.32 8.46
C ARG A 424 -5.33 40.34 9.86
N ALA A 425 -5.03 39.32 10.67
CA ALA A 425 -5.46 39.25 12.06
C ALA A 425 -4.87 40.40 12.89
N ALA A 426 -3.56 40.66 12.76
CA ALA A 426 -2.91 41.78 13.46
C ALA A 426 -3.45 43.14 13.01
N ALA A 427 -3.62 43.37 11.72
CA ALA A 427 -4.23 44.58 11.18
C ALA A 427 -5.68 44.76 11.63
N ARG A 428 -6.44 43.67 11.71
CA ARG A 428 -7.80 43.64 12.25
C ARG A 428 -7.80 43.98 13.74
N GLU A 429 -6.94 43.34 14.54
CA GLU A 429 -6.83 43.59 15.97
C GLU A 429 -6.41 45.01 16.25
N GLU A 430 -5.46 45.54 15.48
CA GLU A 430 -5.01 46.93 15.63
C GLU A 430 -6.12 47.93 15.26
N ALA A 431 -6.84 47.68 14.15
CA ALA A 431 -7.96 48.49 13.74
C ALA A 431 -9.08 48.45 14.79
N VAL A 432 -9.46 47.25 15.25
CA VAL A 432 -10.48 47.09 16.30
C VAL A 432 -10.02 47.77 17.60
N ARG A 433 -8.80 47.54 18.05
CA ARG A 433 -8.25 48.18 19.26
C ARG A 433 -8.22 49.71 19.16
N TYR A 434 -7.74 50.23 18.01
CA TYR A 434 -7.72 51.68 17.78
C TYR A 434 -9.13 52.29 17.79
N ASN A 435 -10.05 51.68 17.03
CA ASN A 435 -11.42 52.18 16.97
C ASN A 435 -12.15 52.04 18.31
N LEU A 436 -12.04 50.89 18.99
CA LEU A 436 -12.62 50.72 20.33
C LEU A 436 -12.06 51.75 21.32
N THR A 437 -10.71 51.93 21.34
CA THR A 437 -10.10 52.91 22.22
C THR A 437 -10.60 54.31 21.93
N SER A 438 -10.79 54.67 20.65
CA SER A 438 -11.30 55.99 20.26
C SER A 438 -12.78 56.15 20.62
N LEU A 439 -13.59 55.11 20.42
CA LEU A 439 -15.02 55.07 20.78
C LEU A 439 -15.22 55.19 22.30
N PHE A 440 -14.45 54.46 23.11
CA PHE A 440 -14.49 54.56 24.57
C PHE A 440 -14.03 55.93 25.05
N ARG A 441 -12.99 56.48 24.42
CA ARG A 441 -12.54 57.83 24.75
C ARG A 441 -13.62 58.89 24.46
N ASN A 442 -14.28 58.75 23.31
CA ASN A 442 -15.36 59.70 22.93
C ASN A 442 -16.57 59.51 23.83
N ALA A 443 -16.96 58.26 24.18
CA ALA A 443 -18.05 57.99 25.09
C ALA A 443 -17.83 58.57 26.51
N ILE A 444 -16.58 58.55 27.00
CA ILE A 444 -16.20 59.17 28.27
C ILE A 444 -16.31 60.71 28.17
N THR A 445 -15.91 61.27 27.03
CA THR A 445 -15.91 62.76 26.83
C THR A 445 -17.29 63.31 26.64
N ASP A 446 -18.23 62.55 26.01
CA ASP A 446 -19.63 62.94 25.76
C ASP A 446 -20.55 62.71 26.96
N SER A 447 -20.07 62.08 28.03
CA SER A 447 -20.86 61.83 29.25
C SER A 447 -21.24 63.16 29.94
N ARG A 448 -22.43 63.68 29.65
CA ARG A 448 -23.02 64.87 30.32
C ARG A 448 -23.68 64.54 31.66
N SER A 449 -23.59 63.30 32.12
CA SER A 449 -24.17 62.85 33.38
C SER A 449 -23.12 62.84 34.49
N ASN A 450 -23.53 63.19 35.71
CA ASN A 450 -22.69 63.32 36.91
C ASN A 450 -22.29 61.90 37.50
N GLN A 451 -22.59 60.81 36.81
CA GLN A 451 -22.25 59.48 37.22
C GLN A 451 -21.22 58.87 36.23
N PRO A 452 -20.20 58.14 36.73
CA PRO A 452 -19.25 57.45 35.86
C PRO A 452 -19.99 56.45 34.95
N PRO A 453 -19.70 56.40 33.63
CA PRO A 453 -20.35 55.47 32.71
C PRO A 453 -20.05 54.02 33.08
N THR A 454 -21.08 53.18 33.03
CA THR A 454 -20.88 51.73 33.18
C THR A 454 -20.29 51.15 31.93
N ALA A 455 -19.62 49.97 32.04
CA ALA A 455 -19.09 49.25 30.85
C ALA A 455 -20.18 49.00 29.79
N LYS A 456 -21.40 48.64 30.23
CA LYS A 456 -22.52 48.46 29.35
C LYS A 456 -22.93 49.75 28.62
N SER A 457 -23.08 50.87 29.33
CA SER A 457 -23.47 52.16 28.71
C SER A 457 -22.42 52.65 27.71
N MET A 458 -21.15 52.36 27.93
CA MET A 458 -20.07 52.66 26.99
C MET A 458 -20.16 51.81 25.72
N ILE A 459 -20.43 50.50 25.85
CA ILE A 459 -20.61 49.63 24.70
C ILE A 459 -21.90 49.99 23.93
N ASP A 460 -23.01 50.27 24.60
CA ASP A 460 -24.26 50.70 24.00
C ASP A 460 -24.07 52.00 23.18
N SER A 461 -23.39 53.00 23.72
CA SER A 461 -23.05 54.24 23.03
C SER A 461 -22.15 53.98 21.82
N SER A 462 -21.11 53.13 21.98
CA SER A 462 -20.21 52.73 20.91
C SER A 462 -20.92 51.98 19.78
N ALA A 463 -21.81 51.06 20.13
CA ALA A 463 -22.61 50.30 19.14
C ALA A 463 -23.50 51.22 18.31
N GLN A 464 -24.22 52.19 18.94
CA GLN A 464 -25.02 53.17 18.24
C GLN A 464 -24.14 54.11 17.36
N GLN A 465 -22.98 54.47 17.80
CA GLN A 465 -22.08 55.31 17.00
C GLN A 465 -21.57 54.55 15.77
N VAL A 466 -21.13 53.28 15.93
CA VAL A 466 -20.69 52.43 14.84
C VAL A 466 -21.76 52.20 13.79
N LEU A 467 -22.99 51.88 14.19
CA LEU A 467 -24.11 51.72 13.26
C LEU A 467 -24.45 53.03 12.50
N ARG A 468 -24.28 54.21 13.13
CA ARG A 468 -24.50 55.50 12.48
C ARG A 468 -23.36 55.93 11.55
N GLU A 469 -22.12 55.81 12.00
CA GLU A 469 -20.93 56.28 11.27
C GLU A 469 -20.56 55.43 10.07
N TYR A 470 -20.85 54.15 10.17
CA TYR A 470 -20.51 53.16 9.12
C TYR A 470 -21.69 52.68 8.30
N ARG A 471 -22.87 53.25 8.47
CA ARG A 471 -24.07 52.94 7.66
C ARG A 471 -23.77 52.99 6.15
N ASP A 472 -23.05 54.03 5.69
CA ASP A 472 -22.66 54.25 4.31
C ASP A 472 -21.38 53.52 3.92
N ARG A 473 -20.69 52.86 4.89
CA ARG A 473 -19.42 52.14 4.71
C ARG A 473 -19.39 50.84 5.47
N PRO A 474 -20.28 49.90 5.16
CA PRO A 474 -20.40 48.64 5.93
C PRO A 474 -19.17 47.78 5.92
N GLN A 475 -18.28 47.92 4.94
CA GLN A 475 -17.00 47.23 4.86
C GLN A 475 -16.04 47.58 6.01
N LEU A 476 -16.04 48.84 6.45
CA LEU A 476 -15.15 49.30 7.53
C LEU A 476 -15.74 49.07 8.92
N GLY A 477 -17.09 49.08 9.01
CA GLY A 477 -17.78 48.90 10.29
C GLY A 477 -18.02 47.43 10.69
N GLY A 478 -18.01 46.54 9.75
CA GLY A 478 -18.41 45.16 9.99
C GLY A 478 -17.56 44.40 11.02
N ASP A 479 -16.25 44.47 10.93
CA ASP A 479 -15.37 43.86 11.92
C ASP A 479 -15.52 44.49 13.30
N LEU A 480 -15.86 45.78 13.37
CA LEU A 480 -16.10 46.48 14.62
C LEU A 480 -17.43 46.06 15.27
N VAL A 481 -18.50 45.87 14.46
CA VAL A 481 -19.75 45.30 14.92
C VAL A 481 -19.55 43.90 15.51
N LEU A 482 -18.77 43.04 14.85
CA LEU A 482 -18.44 41.70 15.37
C LEU A 482 -17.71 41.78 16.70
N ALA A 483 -16.72 42.67 16.82
CA ALA A 483 -15.99 42.87 18.07
C ALA A 483 -16.87 43.42 19.20
N LEU A 484 -17.78 44.33 18.90
CA LEU A 484 -18.75 44.83 19.89
C LEU A 484 -19.73 43.74 20.32
N ALA A 485 -20.12 42.86 19.40
CA ALA A 485 -20.98 41.70 19.72
C ALA A 485 -20.24 40.71 20.67
N ASP A 486 -18.93 40.51 20.47
CA ASP A 486 -18.11 39.69 21.37
C ASP A 486 -17.98 40.36 22.79
N LEU A 487 -17.93 41.69 22.84
CA LEU A 487 -17.93 42.43 24.12
C LEU A 487 -19.26 42.33 24.86
N TYR A 488 -20.41 42.41 24.12
CA TYR A 488 -21.69 42.16 24.73
C TYR A 488 -21.81 40.71 25.25
N ALA A 489 -21.30 39.74 24.47
CA ALA A 489 -21.28 38.37 24.93
C ALA A 489 -20.40 38.17 26.18
N ALA A 490 -19.28 38.88 26.28
CA ALA A 490 -18.38 38.86 27.49
C ALA A 490 -19.05 39.51 28.71
N LEU A 491 -19.98 40.45 28.51
CA LEU A 491 -20.79 41.03 29.58
C LEU A 491 -22.08 40.24 29.86
N GLU A 492 -22.27 39.06 29.20
CA GLU A 492 -23.48 38.26 29.29
C GLU A 492 -24.75 39.02 28.82
N ASP A 493 -24.62 40.14 28.08
CA ASP A 493 -25.71 40.92 27.54
C ASP A 493 -26.19 40.37 26.20
N VAL A 494 -26.90 39.24 26.27
CA VAL A 494 -27.50 38.58 25.11
C VAL A 494 -28.46 39.49 24.33
N ALA A 495 -29.15 40.37 24.99
CA ALA A 495 -30.10 41.29 24.37
C ALA A 495 -29.42 42.38 23.57
N GLY A 496 -28.36 42.96 24.10
CA GLY A 496 -27.55 43.96 23.40
C GLY A 496 -26.86 43.40 22.18
N ALA A 497 -26.22 42.19 22.34
CA ALA A 497 -25.61 41.48 21.23
C ALA A 497 -26.59 41.15 20.10
N SER A 498 -27.80 40.66 20.45
CA SER A 498 -28.86 40.35 19.48
C SER A 498 -29.27 41.60 18.72
N ALA A 499 -29.60 42.69 19.42
CA ALA A 499 -30.05 43.94 18.80
C ALA A 499 -29.01 44.53 17.84
N LEU A 500 -27.72 44.50 18.21
CA LEU A 500 -26.60 44.95 17.40
C LEU A 500 -26.50 44.15 16.11
N LEU A 501 -26.43 42.81 16.25
CA LEU A 501 -26.25 41.91 15.07
C LEU A 501 -27.50 41.84 14.19
N GLU A 502 -28.71 41.90 14.77
CA GLU A 502 -29.95 41.95 13.98
C GLU A 502 -30.00 43.23 13.12
N GLY A 503 -29.70 44.39 13.72
CA GLY A 503 -29.62 45.65 12.99
C GLY A 503 -28.60 45.58 11.86
N PHE A 504 -27.41 45.07 12.15
CA PHE A 504 -26.34 44.92 11.15
C PHE A 504 -26.72 43.97 10.02
N VAL A 505 -27.23 42.77 10.33
CA VAL A 505 -27.65 41.80 9.31
C VAL A 505 -28.77 42.35 8.43
N ALA A 506 -29.77 42.97 9.03
CA ALA A 506 -30.89 43.55 8.28
C ALA A 506 -30.46 44.69 7.31
N GLU A 507 -29.54 45.56 7.73
CA GLU A 507 -29.03 46.65 6.89
C GLU A 507 -28.09 46.15 5.79
N THR A 508 -27.33 45.06 6.02
CA THR A 508 -26.26 44.59 5.14
C THR A 508 -26.66 43.43 4.22
N GLU A 509 -27.78 42.76 4.47
CA GLU A 509 -28.23 41.60 3.71
C GLU A 509 -28.37 41.81 2.21
N HIS A 510 -28.80 43.02 1.81
CA HIS A 510 -29.04 43.41 0.42
C HIS A 510 -28.00 44.42 -0.09
N GLU A 511 -26.95 44.75 0.70
CA GLU A 511 -25.91 45.72 0.33
C GLU A 511 -24.75 45.02 -0.39
N PRO A 512 -24.56 45.21 -1.72
CA PRO A 512 -23.52 44.54 -2.50
C PRO A 512 -22.07 44.87 -2.06
N ARG A 513 -21.92 45.94 -1.32
CA ARG A 513 -20.60 46.40 -0.83
C ARG A 513 -20.19 45.75 0.49
N THR A 514 -21.06 45.01 1.14
CA THR A 514 -20.75 44.31 2.39
C THR A 514 -19.82 43.15 2.09
N ASP A 515 -18.74 42.97 2.88
CA ASP A 515 -17.89 41.77 2.78
C ASP A 515 -18.76 40.55 3.13
N PRO A 516 -18.93 39.61 2.19
CA PRO A 516 -19.74 38.41 2.43
C PRO A 516 -19.22 37.57 3.64
N ARG A 517 -17.93 37.66 3.96
CA ARG A 517 -17.34 37.03 5.14
C ARG A 517 -17.91 37.59 6.43
N VAL A 518 -17.94 38.93 6.52
CA VAL A 518 -18.44 39.61 7.73
C VAL A 518 -19.93 39.33 7.94
N LEU A 519 -20.71 39.31 6.85
CA LEU A 519 -22.13 38.97 6.93
C LEU A 519 -22.34 37.49 7.35
N ALA A 520 -21.51 36.56 6.86
CA ALA A 520 -21.58 35.18 7.26
C ALA A 520 -21.23 35.00 8.75
N ASP A 521 -20.19 35.67 9.24
CA ASP A 521 -19.78 35.64 10.65
C ASP A 521 -20.86 36.26 11.54
N ALA A 522 -21.43 37.44 11.15
CA ALA A 522 -22.52 38.07 11.86
C ALA A 522 -23.77 37.17 11.98
N ARG A 523 -24.15 36.50 10.88
CA ARG A 523 -25.24 35.51 10.88
C ARG A 523 -24.95 34.32 11.80
N GLN A 524 -23.74 33.81 11.79
CA GLN A 524 -23.32 32.69 12.65
C GLN A 524 -23.35 33.08 14.14
N LYS A 525 -22.80 34.23 14.49
CA LYS A 525 -22.85 34.74 15.87
C LYS A 525 -24.31 35.00 16.31
N LEU A 526 -25.12 35.61 15.46
CA LEU A 526 -26.55 35.82 15.75
C LEU A 526 -27.29 34.48 15.89
N ALA A 527 -26.98 33.47 15.06
CA ALA A 527 -27.57 32.15 15.21
C ALA A 527 -27.23 31.51 16.56
N ASN A 528 -26.01 31.67 17.06
CA ASN A 528 -25.64 31.19 18.37
C ASN A 528 -26.39 31.92 19.49
N ILE A 529 -26.61 33.23 19.36
CA ILE A 529 -27.41 34.05 20.29
C ILE A 529 -28.86 33.59 20.29
N GLU A 530 -29.44 33.34 19.12
CA GLU A 530 -30.82 32.89 19.01
C GLU A 530 -31.02 31.49 19.63
N LEU A 531 -30.02 30.64 19.55
CA LEU A 531 -30.03 29.37 20.28
C LEU A 531 -30.06 29.53 21.80
N LEU A 532 -29.30 30.50 22.33
CA LEU A 532 -29.34 30.82 23.75
C LEU A 532 -30.71 31.37 24.21
N ARG A 533 -31.44 32.04 23.29
CA ARG A 533 -32.79 32.52 23.50
C ARG A 533 -33.90 31.45 23.29
N GLY A 534 -33.51 30.26 22.77
CA GLY A 534 -34.43 29.15 22.48
C GLY A 534 -35.11 29.24 21.10
N HIS A 535 -34.71 30.18 20.25
CA HIS A 535 -35.29 30.37 18.91
C HIS A 535 -34.61 29.49 17.87
N THR A 536 -34.82 28.18 17.93
CA THR A 536 -34.12 27.19 17.10
C THR A 536 -34.36 27.37 15.59
N ASP A 537 -35.57 27.65 15.16
CA ASP A 537 -35.91 27.85 13.74
C ASP A 537 -35.19 29.06 13.14
N ARG A 538 -35.15 30.17 13.88
CA ARG A 538 -34.44 31.38 13.48
C ARG A 538 -32.92 31.15 13.42
N ALA A 539 -32.40 30.46 14.41
CA ALA A 539 -30.99 30.09 14.44
C ALA A 539 -30.60 29.21 13.23
N ALA A 540 -31.47 28.25 12.86
CA ALA A 540 -31.24 27.40 11.66
C ALA A 540 -31.26 28.23 10.37
N ALA A 541 -32.21 29.18 10.23
CA ALA A 541 -32.32 30.04 9.06
C ALA A 541 -31.09 30.97 8.88
N LEU A 542 -30.54 31.47 10.00
CA LEU A 542 -29.34 32.32 10.01
C LEU A 542 -28.08 31.52 9.71
N LEU A 543 -27.96 30.31 10.26
CA LEU A 543 -26.77 29.49 10.14
C LEU A 543 -26.57 28.91 8.73
N ALA A 544 -27.64 28.52 8.05
CA ALA A 544 -27.55 27.85 6.75
C ALA A 544 -26.80 28.66 5.66
N PRO A 545 -27.06 29.97 5.43
CA PRO A 545 -26.30 30.75 4.46
C PRO A 545 -24.84 30.99 4.89
N ALA A 546 -24.57 31.12 6.19
CA ALA A 546 -23.20 31.23 6.71
C ALA A 546 -22.38 29.96 6.41
N GLU A 547 -22.93 28.81 6.71
CA GLU A 547 -22.28 27.51 6.40
C GLU A 547 -22.05 27.31 4.89
N ALA A 548 -23.00 27.74 4.05
CA ALA A 548 -22.85 27.68 2.59
C ALA A 548 -21.67 28.53 2.12
N PHE A 549 -21.47 29.69 2.72
CA PHE A 549 -20.31 30.54 2.45
C PHE A 549 -19.01 29.87 2.89
N TRP A 550 -18.90 29.37 4.13
CA TRP A 550 -17.71 28.72 4.65
C TRP A 550 -17.32 27.48 3.87
N ARG A 551 -18.29 26.68 3.41
CA ARG A 551 -18.04 25.51 2.55
C ARG A 551 -17.41 25.84 1.20
N ARG A 552 -17.68 27.03 0.68
CA ARG A 552 -17.08 27.48 -0.59
C ARG A 552 -15.61 27.81 -0.46
N PHE A 553 -15.14 28.21 0.74
CA PHE A 553 -13.77 28.64 0.99
C PHE A 553 -13.14 27.94 2.22
N PRO A 554 -13.03 26.61 2.21
CA PRO A 554 -12.76 25.82 3.42
C PRO A 554 -11.37 26.06 4.03
N ALA A 555 -10.38 26.39 3.20
CA ALA A 555 -9.01 26.65 3.68
C ALA A 555 -8.80 28.11 4.15
N ALA A 556 -9.52 29.05 3.54
CA ALA A 556 -9.38 30.47 3.87
C ALA A 556 -10.06 30.85 5.19
N TYR A 557 -11.13 30.15 5.57
CA TYR A 557 -11.97 30.44 6.74
C TYR A 557 -12.15 29.18 7.59
N ALA A 558 -11.04 28.50 7.90
CA ALA A 558 -11.06 27.23 8.64
C ALA A 558 -11.57 27.41 10.07
N GLU A 559 -11.25 28.53 10.70
CA GLU A 559 -11.64 28.84 12.08
C GLU A 559 -13.14 29.13 12.17
N GLU A 560 -13.66 30.02 11.34
CA GLU A 560 -15.08 30.39 11.29
C GLU A 560 -15.95 29.19 10.93
N ARG A 561 -15.45 28.32 10.04
CA ARG A 561 -16.12 27.06 9.70
C ARG A 561 -16.18 26.11 10.90
N LEU A 562 -15.12 26.01 11.69
CA LEU A 562 -15.11 25.18 12.91
C LEU A 562 -16.07 25.73 13.97
N GLU A 563 -16.17 27.03 14.11
CA GLU A 563 -17.18 27.66 14.96
C GLU A 563 -18.60 27.38 14.47
N GLY A 564 -18.82 27.42 13.14
CA GLY A 564 -20.08 27.05 12.52
C GLY A 564 -20.51 25.62 12.81
N LEU A 565 -19.58 24.66 12.78
CA LEU A 565 -19.84 23.28 13.18
C LEU A 565 -20.30 23.20 14.64
N THR A 566 -19.69 24.01 15.53
CA THR A 566 -20.06 24.09 16.95
C THR A 566 -21.48 24.60 17.13
N VAL A 567 -21.84 25.68 16.41
CA VAL A 567 -23.21 26.24 16.44
C VAL A 567 -24.23 25.25 15.89
N ARG A 568 -23.90 24.53 14.80
CA ARG A 568 -24.74 23.47 14.22
C ARG A 568 -24.95 22.32 15.22
N ALA A 569 -23.91 21.87 15.90
CA ALA A 569 -24.02 20.81 16.90
C ALA A 569 -24.89 21.23 18.07
N ARG A 570 -24.79 22.50 18.52
CA ARG A 570 -25.69 23.07 19.54
C ARG A 570 -27.13 23.14 19.07
N LEU A 571 -27.36 23.50 17.82
CA LEU A 571 -28.68 23.52 17.19
C LEU A 571 -29.31 22.12 17.15
N LEU A 572 -28.57 21.10 16.69
CA LEU A 572 -29.02 19.72 16.66
C LEU A 572 -29.41 19.23 18.06
N ARG A 573 -28.57 19.52 19.08
CA ARG A 573 -28.91 19.21 20.45
C ARG A 573 -30.21 19.92 20.92
N ALA A 574 -30.37 21.19 20.58
CA ALA A 574 -31.53 21.98 20.98
C ALA A 574 -32.83 21.51 20.28
N THR A 575 -32.74 20.97 19.07
CA THR A 575 -33.85 20.38 18.31
C THR A 575 -34.15 18.94 18.64
N GLY A 576 -33.35 18.32 19.57
CA GLY A 576 -33.56 16.95 20.04
C GLY A 576 -32.76 15.88 19.31
N ASP A 577 -32.03 16.19 18.25
CA ASP A 577 -31.15 15.24 17.56
C ASP A 577 -29.80 15.17 18.27
N VAL A 578 -29.82 14.61 19.47
CA VAL A 578 -28.65 14.60 20.39
C VAL A 578 -27.52 13.73 19.85
N GLU A 579 -27.82 12.60 19.22
CA GLU A 579 -26.78 11.71 18.69
C GLU A 579 -26.04 12.35 17.49
N ALA A 580 -26.76 13.02 16.59
CA ALA A 580 -26.11 13.80 15.53
C ALA A 580 -25.27 14.95 16.09
N ALA A 581 -25.73 15.60 17.17
CA ALA A 581 -24.96 16.64 17.86
C ALA A 581 -23.64 16.07 18.44
N ILE A 582 -23.68 14.92 19.10
CA ILE A 582 -22.50 14.23 19.65
C ILE A 582 -21.51 13.92 18.53
N ALA A 583 -21.96 13.30 17.43
CA ALA A 583 -21.10 12.97 16.29
C ALA A 583 -20.43 14.24 15.71
N LEU A 584 -21.18 15.33 15.62
CA LEU A 584 -20.68 16.58 15.06
C LEU A 584 -19.70 17.28 16.02
N PHE A 585 -19.92 17.24 17.34
CA PHE A 585 -18.93 17.72 18.31
C PHE A 585 -17.63 16.92 18.25
N GLN A 586 -17.71 15.60 18.13
CA GLN A 586 -16.51 14.75 17.98
C GLN A 586 -15.74 15.08 16.71
N GLU A 587 -16.44 15.34 15.61
CA GLU A 587 -15.80 15.80 14.36
C GLU A 587 -15.17 17.17 14.52
N ALA A 588 -15.87 18.12 15.15
CA ALA A 588 -15.34 19.47 15.44
C ALA A 588 -14.07 19.38 16.31
N ILE A 589 -14.04 18.51 17.32
CA ILE A 589 -12.86 18.27 18.15
C ILE A 589 -11.69 17.74 17.32
N ARG A 590 -11.92 16.74 16.46
CA ARG A 590 -10.87 16.21 15.58
C ARG A 590 -10.28 17.31 14.70
N GLN A 591 -11.13 18.09 14.04
CA GLN A 591 -10.71 19.17 13.15
C GLN A 591 -10.02 20.31 13.92
N ARG A 592 -10.52 20.71 15.09
CA ARG A 592 -9.91 21.75 15.93
C ARG A 592 -8.55 21.31 16.45
N THR A 593 -8.43 20.06 16.90
CA THR A 593 -7.15 19.48 17.32
C THR A 593 -6.11 19.48 16.20
N ALA A 594 -6.51 19.18 14.98
CA ALA A 594 -5.65 19.24 13.80
C ALA A 594 -5.25 20.69 13.44
N PHE A 595 -6.15 21.67 13.68
CA PHE A 595 -5.95 23.07 13.32
C PHE A 595 -5.11 23.84 14.35
N SER A 596 -5.45 23.76 15.65
CA SER A 596 -4.82 24.55 16.73
C SER A 596 -4.11 23.73 17.82
N GLY A 597 -4.10 22.42 17.67
CA GLY A 597 -3.54 21.49 18.67
C GLY A 597 -4.57 21.03 19.70
N HIS A 598 -4.20 19.98 20.46
CA HIS A 598 -5.07 19.41 21.51
C HIS A 598 -5.18 20.39 22.69
N ASP A 599 -4.07 20.94 23.14
CA ASP A 599 -4.00 21.82 24.31
C ASP A 599 -4.30 23.26 23.91
N HIS A 600 -5.55 23.49 23.52
CA HIS A 600 -6.04 24.80 23.11
C HIS A 600 -7.39 25.09 23.77
N ARG A 601 -7.63 26.37 24.17
CA ARG A 601 -8.85 26.78 24.85
C ARG A 601 -10.12 26.37 24.09
N GLU A 602 -10.18 26.61 22.79
CA GLU A 602 -11.36 26.27 21.95
C GLU A 602 -11.59 24.77 21.87
N THR A 603 -10.53 23.95 21.91
CA THR A 603 -10.66 22.48 21.98
C THR A 603 -11.29 22.07 23.32
N ALA A 604 -10.89 22.71 24.41
CA ALA A 604 -11.51 22.50 25.72
C ALA A 604 -13.00 22.85 25.74
N LEU A 605 -13.40 23.97 25.13
CA LEU A 605 -14.81 24.39 25.04
C LEU A 605 -15.64 23.41 24.20
N LEU A 606 -15.05 22.78 23.19
CA LEU A 606 -15.72 21.72 22.42
C LEU A 606 -15.94 20.45 23.25
N PHE A 607 -14.93 20.02 24.02
CA PHE A 607 -15.07 18.89 24.95
C PHE A 607 -16.14 19.18 26.02
N ASN A 608 -16.20 20.39 26.54
CA ASN A 608 -17.29 20.80 27.45
C ASN A 608 -18.67 20.72 26.76
N SER A 609 -18.78 21.18 25.52
CA SER A 609 -20.05 21.11 24.75
C SER A 609 -20.43 19.66 24.45
N LEU A 610 -19.44 18.81 24.14
CA LEU A 610 -19.65 17.36 23.99
C LEU A 610 -20.14 16.73 25.28
N ALA A 611 -19.52 17.07 26.42
CA ALA A 611 -19.95 16.56 27.74
C ALA A 611 -21.42 16.92 28.05
N ILE A 612 -21.83 18.15 27.73
CA ILE A 612 -23.23 18.58 27.88
C ILE A 612 -24.15 17.75 26.97
N ALA A 613 -23.78 17.52 25.71
CA ALA A 613 -24.57 16.72 24.79
C ALA A 613 -24.67 15.26 25.24
N LEU A 614 -23.56 14.66 25.67
CA LEU A 614 -23.52 13.30 26.25
C LEU A 614 -24.39 13.19 27.51
N THR A 615 -24.39 14.25 28.33
CA THR A 615 -25.25 14.32 29.52
C THR A 615 -26.73 14.34 29.12
N SER A 616 -27.08 15.05 28.05
CA SER A 616 -28.46 15.08 27.48
C SER A 616 -28.87 13.72 26.91
N ALA A 617 -27.93 12.95 26.35
CA ALA A 617 -28.13 11.58 25.86
C ALA A 617 -28.12 10.53 26.99
N ASN A 618 -27.98 10.93 28.25
CA ASN A 618 -27.79 10.06 29.41
C ASN A 618 -26.55 9.14 29.34
N ARG A 619 -25.56 9.49 28.54
CA ARG A 619 -24.25 8.80 28.41
C ARG A 619 -23.25 9.36 29.43
N LEU A 620 -23.59 9.19 30.72
CA LEU A 620 -22.94 9.90 31.83
C LEU A 620 -21.43 9.56 32.01
N PRO A 621 -20.99 8.28 31.87
CA PRO A 621 -19.55 7.95 31.96
C PRO A 621 -18.71 8.65 30.88
N GLU A 622 -19.25 8.71 29.66
CA GLU A 622 -18.57 9.39 28.54
C GLU A 622 -18.56 10.91 28.74
N ALA A 623 -19.65 11.47 29.25
CA ALA A 623 -19.69 12.89 29.64
C ALA A 623 -18.63 13.23 30.68
N LEU A 624 -18.44 12.38 31.67
CA LEU A 624 -17.42 12.57 32.71
C LEU A 624 -16.01 12.52 32.11
N SER A 625 -15.76 11.60 31.16
CA SER A 625 -14.49 11.54 30.42
C SER A 625 -14.23 12.86 29.67
N ALA A 626 -15.23 13.39 28.96
CA ALA A 626 -15.11 14.64 28.23
C ALA A 626 -14.85 15.85 29.15
N TYR A 627 -15.47 15.92 30.34
CA TYR A 627 -15.15 16.96 31.32
C TYR A 627 -13.74 16.81 31.91
N ARG A 628 -13.25 15.59 32.09
CA ARG A 628 -11.87 15.34 32.54
C ARG A 628 -10.86 15.83 31.50
N GLU A 629 -11.12 15.58 30.21
CA GLU A 629 -10.30 16.10 29.11
C GLU A 629 -10.34 17.65 29.11
N THR A 630 -11.51 18.25 29.24
CA THR A 630 -11.61 19.70 29.37
C THR A 630 -10.74 20.25 30.49
N THR A 631 -10.82 19.65 31.68
CA THR A 631 -10.02 20.08 32.85
C THR A 631 -8.51 19.87 32.61
N ALA A 632 -8.12 18.76 31.98
CA ALA A 632 -6.73 18.48 31.65
C ALA A 632 -6.15 19.56 30.70
N ILE A 633 -6.90 19.94 29.67
CA ILE A 633 -6.49 20.99 28.74
C ILE A 633 -6.35 22.34 29.47
N TYR A 634 -7.32 22.77 30.29
CA TYR A 634 -7.19 24.02 31.03
C TYR A 634 -5.97 24.03 31.94
N ARG A 635 -5.62 22.91 32.55
CA ARG A 635 -4.38 22.76 33.34
C ARG A 635 -3.14 22.82 32.45
N ALA A 636 -3.12 22.15 31.31
CA ALA A 636 -1.99 22.14 30.38
C ALA A 636 -1.67 23.55 29.83
N ILE A 637 -2.71 24.35 29.57
CA ILE A 637 -2.54 25.75 29.11
C ILE A 637 -2.33 26.75 30.24
N GLY A 638 -2.18 26.32 31.51
CA GLY A 638 -1.92 27.19 32.67
C GLY A 638 -3.11 28.09 33.06
N ARG A 639 -4.36 27.66 32.72
CA ARG A 639 -5.59 28.40 33.00
C ARG A 639 -6.56 27.68 33.96
N ASP A 640 -6.05 26.83 34.82
CA ASP A 640 -6.86 26.04 35.79
C ASP A 640 -7.62 26.91 36.78
N ASP A 641 -7.16 28.13 36.99
CA ASP A 641 -7.78 29.14 37.86
C ASP A 641 -8.69 30.15 37.14
N SER A 642 -8.93 29.96 35.79
CA SER A 642 -9.81 30.88 35.07
C SER A 642 -11.28 30.66 35.42
N ILE A 643 -12.14 31.65 35.15
CA ILE A 643 -13.61 31.52 35.30
C ILE A 643 -14.15 30.34 34.52
N ASP A 644 -13.73 30.17 33.26
CA ASP A 644 -14.13 29.03 32.41
C ASP A 644 -13.83 27.69 33.10
N ALA A 645 -12.65 27.54 33.69
CA ALA A 645 -12.26 26.31 34.38
C ALA A 645 -13.12 26.03 35.62
N GLN A 646 -13.54 27.10 36.35
CA GLN A 646 -14.44 26.93 37.49
C GLN A 646 -15.85 26.54 37.06
N ILE A 647 -16.39 27.10 35.99
CA ILE A 647 -17.68 26.69 35.38
C ILE A 647 -17.63 25.20 34.99
N ILE A 648 -16.52 24.73 34.38
CA ILE A 648 -16.33 23.32 34.04
C ILE A 648 -16.26 22.43 35.28
N ARG A 649 -15.59 22.91 36.35
CA ARG A 649 -15.51 22.24 37.64
C ARG A 649 -16.92 22.11 38.27
N ALA A 650 -17.74 23.16 38.20
CA ALA A 650 -19.12 23.13 38.65
C ALA A 650 -19.98 22.15 37.80
N ASN A 651 -19.83 22.17 36.47
CA ASN A 651 -20.51 21.23 35.56
C ASN A 651 -20.12 19.78 35.86
N THR A 652 -18.82 19.54 36.13
CA THR A 652 -18.33 18.20 36.56
C THR A 652 -18.97 17.79 37.88
N GLY A 653 -19.01 18.70 38.86
CA GLY A 653 -19.66 18.45 40.16
C GLY A 653 -21.16 18.11 40.02
N ARG A 654 -21.86 18.81 39.13
CA ARG A 654 -23.26 18.50 38.79
C ARG A 654 -23.41 17.09 38.17
N LEU A 655 -22.49 16.68 37.29
CA LEU A 655 -22.50 15.35 36.73
C LEU A 655 -22.18 14.28 37.75
N GLU A 656 -21.19 14.51 38.63
CA GLU A 656 -20.86 13.61 39.73
C GLU A 656 -22.07 13.44 40.68
N LEU A 657 -22.81 14.54 40.92
CA LEU A 657 -24.06 14.48 41.70
C LEU A 657 -25.11 13.57 41.01
N ARG A 658 -25.31 13.67 39.73
CA ARG A 658 -26.21 12.79 38.95
C ARG A 658 -25.76 11.32 38.97
N LEU A 659 -24.46 11.07 39.04
CA LEU A 659 -23.89 9.71 39.18
C LEU A 659 -23.98 9.17 40.60
N GLY A 660 -24.34 10.02 41.57
CA GLY A 660 -24.43 9.62 42.98
C GLY A 660 -23.09 9.72 43.72
N HIS A 661 -22.07 10.28 43.15
CA HIS A 661 -20.74 10.47 43.78
C HIS A 661 -20.73 11.71 44.66
N LEU A 662 -21.49 11.69 45.73
CA LEU A 662 -21.82 12.87 46.54
C LEU A 662 -20.63 13.58 47.16
N ALA A 663 -19.59 12.86 47.59
CA ALA A 663 -18.39 13.47 48.17
C ALA A 663 -17.57 14.23 47.14
N GLN A 664 -17.42 13.68 45.92
CA GLN A 664 -16.72 14.31 44.81
C GLN A 664 -17.49 15.53 44.32
N ALA A 665 -18.81 15.40 44.16
CA ALA A 665 -19.71 16.48 43.79
C ALA A 665 -19.56 17.67 44.76
N GLN A 666 -19.56 17.39 46.08
CA GLN A 666 -19.40 18.42 47.10
C GLN A 666 -18.09 19.18 46.94
N THR A 667 -16.96 18.46 46.89
CA THR A 667 -15.63 19.05 46.73
C THR A 667 -15.52 19.96 45.50
N LEU A 668 -16.08 19.48 44.39
CA LEU A 668 -16.04 20.21 43.10
C LEU A 668 -16.93 21.47 43.17
N LEU A 669 -18.15 21.38 43.69
CA LEU A 669 -19.10 22.49 43.75
C LEU A 669 -18.63 23.56 44.75
N GLU A 670 -18.23 23.17 45.99
CA GLU A 670 -17.69 24.11 46.97
C GLU A 670 -16.44 24.84 46.45
N GLY A 671 -15.49 24.11 45.83
CA GLY A 671 -14.28 24.68 45.26
C GLY A 671 -14.59 25.63 44.12
N ALA A 672 -15.53 25.29 43.22
CA ALA A 672 -15.93 26.18 42.12
C ALA A 672 -16.59 27.47 42.64
N ILE A 673 -17.58 27.33 43.55
CA ILE A 673 -18.29 28.50 44.15
C ILE A 673 -17.29 29.47 44.80
N ALA A 674 -16.41 28.94 45.65
CA ALA A 674 -15.43 29.77 46.35
C ALA A 674 -14.48 30.52 45.36
N ARG A 675 -14.02 29.81 44.30
CA ARG A 675 -13.08 30.37 43.36
C ARG A 675 -13.74 31.35 42.39
N GLU A 676 -14.92 31.05 41.87
CA GLU A 676 -15.70 31.94 41.00
C GLU A 676 -16.00 33.28 41.72
N ARG A 677 -16.43 33.22 42.97
CA ARG A 677 -16.69 34.41 43.78
C ARG A 677 -15.41 35.29 43.99
N ALA A 678 -14.29 34.62 44.21
CA ALA A 678 -13.02 35.32 44.36
C ALA A 678 -12.54 35.99 43.06
N LEU A 679 -12.85 35.43 41.89
CA LEU A 679 -12.42 35.91 40.59
C LEU A 679 -13.36 36.99 40.01
N ALA A 680 -14.66 36.78 40.11
CA ALA A 680 -15.67 37.56 39.39
C ALA A 680 -16.79 38.08 40.28
N GLY A 681 -16.81 37.77 41.57
CA GLY A 681 -17.93 38.04 42.45
C GLY A 681 -19.12 37.13 42.22
N ASN A 682 -20.30 37.63 42.49
CA ASN A 682 -21.54 36.91 42.22
C ASN A 682 -21.90 36.97 40.73
N SER A 683 -22.36 35.86 40.17
CA SER A 683 -22.70 35.73 38.75
C SER A 683 -23.82 34.68 38.54
N ALA A 684 -24.26 34.54 37.31
CA ALA A 684 -25.18 33.43 36.95
C ALA A 684 -24.55 32.06 37.14
N ALA A 685 -23.21 31.92 36.90
CA ALA A 685 -22.48 30.69 37.09
C ALA A 685 -22.45 30.29 38.58
N VAL A 686 -22.18 31.26 39.48
CA VAL A 686 -22.23 31.04 40.91
C VAL A 686 -23.65 30.64 41.35
N ALA A 687 -24.70 31.27 40.82
CA ALA A 687 -26.11 30.92 41.13
C ALA A 687 -26.42 29.47 40.69
N SER A 688 -25.90 29.02 39.54
CA SER A 688 -26.05 27.65 39.06
C SER A 688 -25.32 26.66 39.97
N ALA A 689 -24.05 26.93 40.34
CA ALA A 689 -23.29 26.06 41.20
C ALA A 689 -23.90 25.94 42.61
N LEU A 690 -24.38 27.06 43.16
CA LEU A 690 -25.11 27.08 44.44
C LEU A 690 -26.39 26.25 44.39
N GLY A 691 -27.14 26.32 43.29
CA GLY A 691 -28.37 25.52 43.12
C GLY A 691 -28.08 24.03 43.23
N HIS A 692 -27.05 23.52 42.53
CA HIS A 692 -26.65 22.12 42.58
C HIS A 692 -26.03 21.74 43.93
N TYR A 693 -25.28 22.64 44.54
CA TYR A 693 -24.73 22.45 45.89
C TYR A 693 -25.85 22.37 46.95
N GLY A 694 -26.85 23.25 46.89
CA GLY A 694 -28.00 23.22 47.74
C GLY A 694 -28.82 21.96 47.59
N HIS A 695 -29.03 21.48 46.36
CA HIS A 695 -29.68 20.19 46.11
C HIS A 695 -28.87 18.99 46.69
N LEU A 696 -27.53 19.02 46.58
CA LEU A 696 -26.65 18.03 47.18
C LEU A 696 -26.82 18.03 48.74
N LEU A 697 -26.88 19.22 49.35
CA LEU A 697 -27.10 19.35 50.79
C LEU A 697 -28.45 18.76 51.20
N SER A 698 -29.50 18.93 50.40
CA SER A 698 -30.81 18.33 50.64
C SER A 698 -30.74 16.80 50.56
N ILE A 699 -30.08 16.23 49.55
CA ILE A 699 -29.84 14.77 49.42
C ILE A 699 -29.12 14.22 50.66
N ARG A 700 -28.21 15.00 51.28
CA ARG A 700 -27.49 14.63 52.50
C ARG A 700 -28.29 14.86 53.77
N GLY A 701 -29.54 15.31 53.68
CA GLY A 701 -30.39 15.58 54.85
C GLY A 701 -30.04 16.84 55.62
N GLN A 702 -29.19 17.71 55.03
CA GLN A 702 -28.79 19.00 55.62
C GLN A 702 -29.74 20.12 55.21
N ASN A 703 -31.05 19.92 55.44
CA ASN A 703 -32.12 20.67 54.83
C ASN A 703 -32.06 22.16 55.20
N ALA A 704 -31.69 22.53 56.41
CA ALA A 704 -31.59 23.93 56.82
C ALA A 704 -30.52 24.70 56.03
N ALA A 705 -29.34 24.07 55.84
CA ALA A 705 -28.26 24.61 55.03
C ALA A 705 -28.64 24.63 53.54
N ALA A 706 -29.32 23.60 53.04
CA ALA A 706 -29.82 23.51 51.68
C ALA A 706 -30.78 24.69 51.40
N ILE A 707 -31.76 24.94 52.26
CA ILE A 707 -32.74 26.04 52.08
C ILE A 707 -32.02 27.42 52.03
N ALA A 708 -31.05 27.64 52.94
CA ALA A 708 -30.30 28.89 52.95
C ALA A 708 -29.53 29.09 51.63
N THR A 709 -28.81 28.07 51.18
CA THR A 709 -27.99 28.07 49.94
C THR A 709 -28.92 28.26 48.71
N LEU A 710 -30.07 27.58 48.70
CA LEU A 710 -30.98 27.65 47.57
C LEU A 710 -31.71 29.00 47.45
N ARG A 711 -32.04 29.63 48.60
CA ARG A 711 -32.55 31.03 48.57
C ARG A 711 -31.55 31.97 47.93
N GLU A 712 -30.28 31.92 48.30
CA GLU A 712 -29.24 32.71 47.69
C GLU A 712 -29.12 32.40 46.21
N ALA A 713 -29.17 31.08 45.81
CA ALA A 713 -29.13 30.66 44.43
C ALA A 713 -30.30 31.26 43.59
N VAL A 714 -31.54 31.28 44.15
CA VAL A 714 -32.73 31.86 43.50
C VAL A 714 -32.55 33.38 43.35
N GLU A 715 -32.11 34.07 44.37
CA GLU A 715 -31.90 35.51 44.34
C GLU A 715 -30.82 35.93 43.29
N LEU A 716 -29.68 35.27 43.29
CA LEU A 716 -28.63 35.53 42.31
C LEU A 716 -29.05 35.16 40.89
N ALA A 717 -29.75 34.03 40.70
CA ALA A 717 -30.25 33.66 39.39
C ALA A 717 -31.24 34.72 38.86
N ALA A 718 -32.17 35.22 39.69
CA ALA A 718 -33.11 36.23 39.31
C ALA A 718 -32.45 37.59 38.97
N LEU A 719 -31.36 37.92 39.67
CA LEU A 719 -30.60 39.16 39.46
C LEU A 719 -29.73 39.09 38.20
N TYR A 720 -29.01 38.01 37.98
CA TYR A 720 -28.01 37.92 36.88
C TYR A 720 -28.55 37.27 35.60
N THR A 721 -29.77 36.68 35.63
CA THR A 721 -30.44 36.19 34.44
C THR A 721 -31.78 36.87 34.27
N THR A 722 -32.86 36.17 34.57
CA THR A 722 -34.23 36.73 34.60
C THR A 722 -35.01 36.16 35.77
N PRO A 723 -35.96 36.94 36.36
CA PRO A 723 -36.74 36.47 37.51
C PRO A 723 -37.51 35.17 37.31
N ASN A 724 -37.80 34.84 36.06
CA ASN A 724 -38.49 33.59 35.70
C ASN A 724 -37.66 32.71 34.73
N GLY A 725 -36.39 33.03 34.46
CA GLY A 725 -35.52 32.27 33.56
C GLY A 725 -35.33 30.82 33.98
N PRO A 726 -34.86 29.98 33.06
CA PRO A 726 -34.69 28.54 33.32
C PRO A 726 -33.88 28.21 34.57
N LEU A 727 -32.78 28.99 34.83
CA LEU A 727 -31.94 28.84 36.01
C LEU A 727 -32.68 29.16 37.31
N THR A 728 -33.39 30.29 37.31
CA THR A 728 -34.20 30.70 38.48
C THR A 728 -35.28 29.67 38.79
N LEU A 729 -35.92 29.15 37.74
CA LEU A 729 -36.96 28.11 37.90
C LEU A 729 -36.37 26.80 38.45
N GLN A 730 -35.26 26.37 37.91
CA GLN A 730 -34.57 25.17 38.41
C GLN A 730 -34.20 25.30 39.93
N ASN A 731 -33.61 26.46 40.30
CA ASN A 731 -33.24 26.69 41.70
C ASN A 731 -34.48 26.80 42.59
N ARG A 732 -35.61 27.34 42.13
CA ARG A 732 -36.91 27.35 42.85
C ARG A 732 -37.45 25.92 43.06
N LEU A 733 -37.32 25.01 42.06
CA LEU A 733 -37.72 23.63 42.20
C LEU A 733 -36.90 22.94 43.28
N PHE A 734 -35.58 23.09 43.28
CA PHE A 734 -34.73 22.55 44.33
C PHE A 734 -35.04 23.17 45.69
N LEU A 735 -35.33 24.46 45.78
CA LEU A 735 -35.73 25.12 47.01
C LEU A 735 -37.05 24.54 47.54
N GLY A 736 -38.07 24.40 46.68
CA GLY A 736 -39.34 23.81 47.05
C GLY A 736 -39.22 22.37 47.53
N GLU A 737 -38.37 21.55 46.89
CA GLU A 737 -38.04 20.21 47.30
C GLU A 737 -37.35 20.19 48.68
N ALA A 738 -36.30 21.02 48.90
CA ALA A 738 -35.65 21.10 50.21
C ALA A 738 -36.57 21.59 51.33
N GLN A 739 -37.51 22.50 51.06
CA GLN A 739 -38.54 22.92 51.97
C GLN A 739 -39.50 21.78 52.33
N LEU A 740 -39.88 20.97 51.31
CA LEU A 740 -40.72 19.82 51.48
C LEU A 740 -40.03 18.76 52.39
N GLU A 741 -38.79 18.45 52.10
CA GLU A 741 -37.96 17.51 52.90
C GLU A 741 -37.67 18.02 54.33
N ASN A 742 -37.65 19.34 54.54
CA ASN A 742 -37.53 19.98 55.84
C ASN A 742 -38.87 19.99 56.63
N GLY A 743 -40.00 19.66 55.96
CA GLY A 743 -41.32 19.75 56.56
C GLY A 743 -41.98 21.10 56.51
N ASP A 744 -41.39 22.11 55.85
CA ASP A 744 -41.94 23.49 55.70
C ASP A 744 -43.00 23.55 54.59
N ARG A 745 -44.12 22.89 54.81
CA ARG A 745 -45.18 22.65 53.79
C ARG A 745 -45.73 23.92 53.19
N ASP A 746 -45.96 25.00 53.96
CA ASP A 746 -46.50 26.24 53.46
C ASP A 746 -45.47 26.99 52.59
N ALA A 747 -44.23 27.03 53.00
CA ALA A 747 -43.15 27.61 52.17
C ALA A 747 -42.95 26.83 50.89
N ALA A 748 -42.97 25.50 50.93
CA ALA A 748 -42.88 24.62 49.77
C ALA A 748 -44.00 24.88 48.75
N ARG A 749 -45.24 25.01 49.30
CA ARG A 749 -46.42 25.31 48.46
C ARG A 749 -46.27 26.62 47.71
N ILE A 750 -45.88 27.69 48.37
CA ILE A 750 -45.68 29.01 47.78
C ILE A 750 -44.62 28.95 46.71
N THR A 751 -43.46 28.34 47.02
CA THR A 751 -42.32 28.27 46.11
C THR A 751 -42.66 27.42 44.87
N LEU A 752 -43.26 26.25 45.06
CA LEU A 752 -43.59 25.34 43.95
C LEU A 752 -44.73 25.84 43.07
N THR A 753 -45.75 26.52 43.63
CA THR A 753 -46.84 27.13 42.86
C THR A 753 -46.26 28.27 41.98
N ALA A 754 -45.40 29.12 42.53
CA ALA A 754 -44.72 30.14 41.74
C ALA A 754 -43.85 29.58 40.64
N ALA A 755 -43.18 28.42 40.87
CA ALA A 755 -42.40 27.72 39.81
C ALA A 755 -43.35 27.13 38.76
N LEU A 756 -44.46 26.56 39.12
CA LEU A 756 -45.44 25.98 38.20
C LEU A 756 -46.02 27.08 37.27
N ASP A 757 -46.47 28.20 37.87
CA ASP A 757 -47.00 29.34 37.09
C ASP A 757 -46.00 29.91 36.11
N ALA A 758 -44.75 30.00 36.50
CA ALA A 758 -43.66 30.50 35.64
C ALA A 758 -43.32 29.51 34.52
N THR A 759 -43.24 28.22 34.79
CA THR A 759 -43.01 27.18 33.78
C THR A 759 -44.13 27.06 32.76
N SER A 760 -45.38 27.21 33.16
CA SER A 760 -46.55 27.18 32.27
C SER A 760 -46.51 28.30 31.22
N ARG A 761 -46.00 29.47 31.59
CA ARG A 761 -45.88 30.64 30.71
C ARG A 761 -44.70 30.56 29.74
N GLN A 762 -43.61 29.96 30.13
CA GLN A 762 -42.37 29.91 29.35
C GLN A 762 -42.25 28.70 28.47
N ALA A 763 -42.45 27.51 29.04
CA ALA A 763 -42.16 26.22 28.41
C ALA A 763 -43.43 25.49 27.93
N GLY A 764 -44.61 26.02 28.26
CA GLY A 764 -45.87 25.42 27.91
C GLY A 764 -46.30 24.29 28.83
N LEU A 765 -47.56 23.95 28.74
CA LEU A 765 -48.20 22.83 29.44
C LEU A 765 -47.62 21.51 28.88
N ALA A 766 -47.33 20.59 29.74
CA ALA A 766 -46.67 19.29 29.43
C ALA A 766 -45.16 19.31 29.16
N SER A 767 -44.47 20.45 29.40
CA SER A 767 -42.98 20.45 29.40
C SER A 767 -42.43 19.71 30.61
N LEU A 768 -41.19 19.18 30.47
CA LEU A 768 -40.53 18.43 31.53
C LEU A 768 -40.43 19.26 32.86
N PRO A 769 -39.96 20.53 32.84
CA PRO A 769 -39.96 21.38 34.05
C PRO A 769 -41.34 21.59 34.68
N TRP A 770 -42.37 21.73 33.84
CA TRP A 770 -43.75 21.87 34.32
C TRP A 770 -44.25 20.61 35.01
N LEU A 771 -44.01 19.42 34.41
CA LEU A 771 -44.32 18.13 34.98
C LEU A 771 -43.60 17.88 36.31
N HIS A 772 -42.29 18.29 36.38
CA HIS A 772 -41.52 18.21 37.59
C HIS A 772 -42.09 19.09 38.71
N ALA A 773 -42.51 20.33 38.44
CA ALA A 773 -43.16 21.19 39.39
C ALA A 773 -44.47 20.56 39.90
N ARG A 774 -45.27 19.97 39.02
CA ARG A 774 -46.50 19.23 39.37
C ARG A 774 -46.22 18.01 40.24
N LEU A 775 -45.18 17.28 39.95
CA LEU A 775 -44.71 16.10 40.73
C LEU A 775 -44.42 16.51 42.18
N LEU A 776 -43.63 17.57 42.38
CA LEU A 776 -43.31 18.04 43.73
C LEU A 776 -44.57 18.56 44.49
N LEU A 777 -45.52 19.21 43.78
CA LEU A 777 -46.81 19.60 44.37
C LEU A 777 -47.68 18.38 44.74
N ALA A 778 -47.68 17.35 43.90
CA ALA A 778 -48.38 16.11 44.20
C ALA A 778 -47.76 15.36 45.42
N ARG A 779 -46.39 15.37 45.56
CA ARG A 779 -45.71 14.88 46.78
C ARG A 779 -46.15 15.69 48.01
N LEU A 780 -46.18 17.02 47.91
CA LEU A 780 -46.68 17.88 48.96
C LEU A 780 -48.13 17.58 49.33
N THR A 781 -48.98 17.30 48.34
CA THR A 781 -50.40 16.92 48.56
C THR A 781 -50.49 15.59 49.33
N ALA A 782 -49.63 14.61 49.01
CA ALA A 782 -49.58 13.32 49.67
C ALA A 782 -49.21 13.51 51.16
N VAL A 783 -48.05 14.16 51.47
CA VAL A 783 -47.59 14.37 52.86
C VAL A 783 -48.49 15.29 53.67
N SER A 784 -49.43 16.02 53.00
CA SER A 784 -50.45 16.81 53.64
C SER A 784 -51.73 16.04 54.00
N GLY A 785 -51.68 14.71 53.79
CA GLY A 785 -52.79 13.79 54.14
C GLY A 785 -53.85 13.64 53.04
N HIS A 786 -53.62 14.19 51.86
CA HIS A 786 -54.59 14.10 50.73
C HIS A 786 -54.15 12.98 49.74
N SER A 787 -53.76 11.83 50.21
CA SER A 787 -53.21 10.73 49.44
C SER A 787 -54.07 10.25 48.26
N ARG A 788 -55.41 10.36 48.33
CA ARG A 788 -56.26 10.01 47.19
C ARG A 788 -56.15 10.99 46.04
N GLU A 789 -56.03 12.29 46.30
CA GLU A 789 -55.86 13.32 45.30
C GLU A 789 -54.46 13.25 44.74
N ALA A 790 -53.44 13.09 45.58
CA ALA A 790 -52.04 12.93 45.15
C ALA A 790 -51.87 11.76 44.19
N ARG A 791 -52.49 10.60 44.47
CA ARG A 791 -52.44 9.44 43.57
C ARG A 791 -52.99 9.72 42.21
N ALA A 792 -54.12 10.38 42.08
CA ALA A 792 -54.73 10.75 40.80
C ALA A 792 -53.81 11.71 39.99
N GLN A 793 -53.22 12.69 40.70
CA GLN A 793 -52.25 13.61 40.07
C GLN A 793 -50.97 12.88 39.59
N LEU A 794 -50.43 11.93 40.38
CA LEU A 794 -49.25 11.18 40.06
C LEU A 794 -49.46 10.20 38.89
N ASP A 795 -50.68 9.59 38.81
CA ASP A 795 -51.04 8.73 37.67
C ASP A 795 -51.10 9.54 36.35
N GLU A 796 -51.67 10.77 36.37
CA GLU A 796 -51.69 11.67 35.24
C GLU A 796 -50.29 12.11 34.82
N ILE A 797 -49.46 12.49 35.82
CA ILE A 797 -48.04 12.91 35.58
C ILE A 797 -47.23 11.77 35.00
N SER A 798 -47.35 10.56 35.55
CA SER A 798 -46.65 9.37 35.06
C SER A 798 -47.02 9.01 33.63
N SER A 799 -48.30 9.17 33.27
CA SER A 799 -48.79 8.99 31.91
C SER A 799 -48.19 10.03 30.95
N ALA A 800 -48.11 11.29 31.34
CA ALA A 800 -47.50 12.36 30.54
C ALA A 800 -45.98 12.18 30.36
N LEU A 801 -45.27 11.77 31.45
CA LEU A 801 -43.82 11.50 31.39
C LEU A 801 -43.53 10.30 30.49
N ARG A 802 -44.37 9.24 30.50
CA ARG A 802 -44.20 8.12 29.55
C ARG A 802 -44.33 8.57 28.09
N ALA A 803 -45.22 9.50 27.80
CA ALA A 803 -45.37 10.03 26.47
C ALA A 803 -44.17 10.84 25.95
N LEU A 804 -43.36 11.43 26.86
CA LEU A 804 -42.15 12.17 26.53
C LEU A 804 -40.95 11.23 26.24
N GLY A 805 -40.99 9.94 26.61
CA GLY A 805 -39.98 8.95 26.31
C GLY A 805 -38.69 9.09 27.09
N ALA A 806 -37.56 8.78 26.43
CA ALA A 806 -36.28 8.61 27.11
C ALA A 806 -35.78 9.81 27.93
N PRO A 807 -35.97 11.08 27.58
CA PRO A 807 -35.53 12.24 28.37
C PRO A 807 -36.26 12.31 29.75
N ALA A 808 -37.47 11.78 29.83
CA ALA A 808 -38.30 11.86 31.03
C ALA A 808 -38.17 10.65 31.96
N VAL A 809 -37.29 9.68 31.67
CA VAL A 809 -37.14 8.46 32.45
C VAL A 809 -36.76 8.71 33.94
N PRO A 810 -35.83 9.64 34.28
CA PRO A 810 -35.56 9.95 35.68
C PRO A 810 -36.79 10.50 36.43
N ASP A 811 -37.54 11.45 35.82
CA ASP A 811 -38.73 12.05 36.42
C ASP A 811 -39.89 11.04 36.52
N LEU A 812 -39.98 10.10 35.55
CA LEU A 812 -40.96 9.01 35.63
C LEU A 812 -40.68 8.06 36.80
N ALA A 813 -39.40 7.73 37.02
CA ALA A 813 -39.00 6.92 38.16
C ALA A 813 -39.35 7.61 39.48
N GLU A 814 -39.15 8.94 39.58
CA GLU A 814 -39.55 9.75 40.70
C GLU A 814 -41.07 9.78 40.91
N ALA A 815 -41.84 9.98 39.83
CA ALA A 815 -43.30 9.97 39.91
C ALA A 815 -43.88 8.64 40.39
N LEU A 816 -43.27 7.53 39.93
CA LEU A 816 -43.63 6.18 40.34
C LEU A 816 -43.25 5.89 41.81
N LEU A 817 -42.06 6.37 42.23
CA LEU A 817 -41.63 6.31 43.61
C LEU A 817 -42.58 7.06 44.51
N ALA A 818 -42.90 8.33 44.18
CA ALA A 818 -43.88 9.15 44.93
C ALA A 818 -45.28 8.54 44.92
N ARG A 819 -45.67 7.87 43.81
CA ARG A 819 -46.92 7.14 43.74
C ARG A 819 -47.01 5.97 44.71
N GLY A 820 -45.90 5.21 44.83
CA GLY A 820 -45.75 4.14 45.79
C GLY A 820 -45.76 4.65 47.21
N GLU A 821 -45.07 5.74 47.53
CA GLU A 821 -45.05 6.40 48.81
C GLU A 821 -46.44 6.85 49.25
N ALA A 822 -47.22 7.45 48.33
CA ALA A 822 -48.59 7.85 48.62
C ALA A 822 -49.55 6.67 48.92
N GLU A 823 -49.26 5.48 48.37
CA GLU A 823 -50.00 4.24 48.73
C GLU A 823 -49.59 3.70 50.11
N LEU A 824 -48.31 3.78 50.43
CA LEU A 824 -47.79 3.38 51.73
C LEU A 824 -48.36 4.28 52.85
N GLU A 825 -48.42 5.59 52.62
CA GLU A 825 -49.07 6.56 53.55
C GLU A 825 -50.56 6.29 53.71
N ALA A 826 -51.22 5.84 52.64
CA ALA A 826 -52.63 5.44 52.68
C ALA A 826 -52.88 4.05 53.33
N VAL A 827 -51.86 3.44 53.87
CA VAL A 827 -51.85 2.08 54.48
C VAL A 827 -52.35 1.03 53.47
N ALA A 828 -52.04 1.20 52.21
CA ALA A 828 -52.41 0.32 51.10
C ALA A 828 -51.18 -0.34 50.41
N PRO A 829 -50.35 -1.10 51.14
CA PRO A 829 -49.05 -1.58 50.66
C PRO A 829 -49.15 -2.44 49.40
N ARG A 830 -50.23 -3.16 49.17
CA ARG A 830 -50.44 -3.96 47.97
C ARG A 830 -50.45 -3.13 46.68
N HIS A 831 -51.02 -1.95 46.73
CA HIS A 831 -51.11 -1.05 45.56
C HIS A 831 -49.79 -0.31 45.32
N ALA A 832 -48.90 -0.24 46.31
CA ALA A 832 -47.59 0.37 46.18
C ALA A 832 -46.60 -0.53 45.41
N VAL A 833 -46.80 -1.87 45.42
CA VAL A 833 -45.79 -2.83 44.87
C VAL A 833 -45.49 -2.60 43.40
N GLU A 834 -46.50 -2.49 42.55
CA GLU A 834 -46.31 -2.36 41.10
C GLU A 834 -45.59 -1.04 40.69
N PRO A 835 -46.05 0.16 41.15
CA PRO A 835 -45.33 1.40 40.82
C PRO A 835 -43.88 1.40 41.38
N LEU A 836 -43.68 0.87 42.59
CA LEU A 836 -42.33 0.79 43.18
C LEU A 836 -41.41 -0.18 42.43
N ARG A 837 -41.91 -1.32 41.95
CA ARG A 837 -41.16 -2.28 41.16
C ARG A 837 -40.80 -1.68 39.80
N GLU A 838 -41.72 -0.94 39.17
CA GLU A 838 -41.42 -0.22 37.93
C GLU A 838 -40.37 0.87 38.17
N ALA A 839 -40.46 1.63 39.28
CA ALA A 839 -39.46 2.64 39.63
C ALA A 839 -38.05 2.04 39.81
N VAL A 840 -37.94 0.92 40.56
CA VAL A 840 -36.66 0.19 40.72
C VAL A 840 -36.09 -0.21 39.36
N ALA A 841 -36.90 -0.84 38.51
CA ALA A 841 -36.47 -1.29 37.20
C ALA A 841 -36.04 -0.14 36.26
N LEU A 842 -36.69 1.03 36.38
CA LEU A 842 -36.31 2.23 35.59
C LEU A 842 -34.98 2.80 36.09
N ILE A 843 -34.77 2.90 37.42
CA ILE A 843 -33.52 3.42 37.99
C ILE A 843 -32.35 2.49 37.63
N GLU A 844 -32.53 1.16 37.72
CA GLU A 844 -31.50 0.17 37.32
C GLU A 844 -31.15 0.28 35.84
N ARG A 845 -32.14 0.29 34.95
CA ARG A 845 -31.92 0.39 33.51
C ARG A 845 -31.28 1.72 33.09
N SER A 846 -31.61 2.83 33.75
CA SER A 846 -31.03 4.14 33.47
C SER A 846 -29.69 4.37 34.16
N GLN A 847 -29.16 3.40 34.88
CA GLN A 847 -27.95 3.54 35.69
C GLN A 847 -28.00 4.77 36.61
N GLY A 848 -29.17 4.95 37.27
CA GLY A 848 -29.38 6.02 38.22
C GLY A 848 -28.50 5.89 39.47
N PRO A 849 -28.44 6.94 40.31
CA PRO A 849 -27.62 6.93 41.53
C PRO A 849 -27.93 5.77 42.46
N GLU A 850 -26.89 5.10 42.98
CA GLU A 850 -27.06 3.92 43.85
C GLU A 850 -27.89 4.22 45.11
N TRP A 851 -27.68 5.40 45.68
CA TRP A 851 -28.46 5.81 46.82
C TRP A 851 -29.97 5.91 46.50
N ARG A 852 -30.32 6.39 45.28
CA ARG A 852 -31.70 6.50 44.80
C ARG A 852 -32.32 5.14 44.58
N LEU A 853 -31.55 4.19 44.00
CA LEU A 853 -31.99 2.81 43.86
C LEU A 853 -32.24 2.18 45.22
N ALA A 854 -31.38 2.46 46.19
CA ALA A 854 -31.53 1.95 47.55
C ALA A 854 -32.79 2.49 48.22
N VAL A 855 -33.10 3.78 48.04
CA VAL A 855 -34.39 4.36 48.54
C VAL A 855 -35.59 3.65 47.88
N ALA A 856 -35.55 3.45 46.57
CA ALA A 856 -36.64 2.78 45.85
C ALA A 856 -36.83 1.32 46.31
N ARG A 857 -35.70 0.59 46.52
CA ARG A 857 -35.70 -0.78 47.05
C ARG A 857 -36.22 -0.81 48.48
N GLU A 858 -35.90 0.15 49.30
CA GLU A 858 -36.41 0.29 50.68
C GLU A 858 -37.93 0.46 50.66
N ARG A 859 -38.49 1.39 49.85
CA ARG A 859 -39.94 1.58 49.73
C ARG A 859 -40.63 0.31 49.20
N LEU A 860 -40.01 -0.38 48.21
CA LEU A 860 -40.53 -1.65 47.69
C LEU A 860 -40.49 -2.74 48.79
N GLY A 861 -39.38 -2.81 49.55
CA GLY A 861 -39.26 -3.71 50.67
C GLY A 861 -40.37 -3.46 51.71
N GLU A 862 -40.62 -2.20 52.08
CA GLU A 862 -41.74 -1.83 52.97
C GLU A 862 -43.10 -2.33 52.44
N ALA A 863 -43.35 -2.14 51.16
CA ALA A 863 -44.59 -2.57 50.52
C ALA A 863 -44.77 -4.10 50.49
N LEU A 864 -43.69 -4.85 50.43
CA LEU A 864 -43.71 -6.31 50.38
C LEU A 864 -43.76 -7.00 51.74
N VAL A 865 -43.50 -6.29 52.85
CA VAL A 865 -43.53 -6.88 54.24
C VAL A 865 -44.76 -7.73 54.50
N PRO A 866 -46.01 -7.31 54.16
CA PRO A 866 -47.22 -8.08 54.54
C PRO A 866 -47.35 -9.38 53.74
N GLU A 867 -46.89 -9.47 52.51
CA GLU A 867 -47.12 -10.59 51.60
C GLU A 867 -45.91 -11.45 51.31
N ARG A 868 -44.73 -10.82 51.29
CA ARG A 868 -43.46 -11.47 50.93
C ARG A 868 -42.31 -11.05 51.85
N PRO A 869 -42.32 -11.41 53.12
CA PRO A 869 -41.39 -10.94 54.16
C PRO A 869 -39.92 -11.30 53.82
N ALA A 870 -39.68 -12.45 53.20
CA ALA A 870 -38.33 -12.87 52.84
C ALA A 870 -37.72 -11.99 51.71
N GLU A 871 -38.51 -11.67 50.67
CA GLU A 871 -38.11 -10.76 49.58
C GLU A 871 -37.89 -9.35 50.16
N ALA A 872 -38.82 -8.90 51.05
CA ALA A 872 -38.72 -7.62 51.73
C ALA A 872 -37.41 -7.50 52.53
N ALA A 873 -37.09 -8.51 53.34
CA ALA A 873 -35.85 -8.51 54.13
C ALA A 873 -34.59 -8.38 53.28
N THR A 874 -34.57 -9.09 52.18
CA THR A 874 -33.43 -9.02 51.23
C THR A 874 -33.24 -7.58 50.67
N LEU A 875 -34.32 -6.98 50.18
CA LEU A 875 -34.31 -5.61 49.62
C LEU A 875 -33.92 -4.58 50.70
N LEU A 876 -34.43 -4.73 51.92
CA LEU A 876 -34.15 -3.82 53.04
C LEU A 876 -32.68 -3.93 53.49
N HIS A 877 -32.09 -5.15 53.54
CA HIS A 877 -30.67 -5.29 53.86
C HIS A 877 -29.75 -4.71 52.79
N GLU A 878 -30.08 -4.89 51.48
CA GLU A 878 -29.36 -4.27 50.40
C GLU A 878 -29.45 -2.73 50.48
N ALA A 879 -30.64 -2.19 50.70
CA ALA A 879 -30.88 -0.76 50.83
C ALA A 879 -30.10 -0.19 52.03
N GLU A 880 -30.15 -0.84 53.20
CA GLU A 880 -29.44 -0.39 54.40
C GLU A 880 -27.94 -0.23 54.15
N ARG A 881 -27.33 -1.28 53.54
CA ARG A 881 -25.90 -1.28 53.23
C ARG A 881 -25.53 -0.10 52.32
N THR A 882 -26.29 0.10 51.23
CA THR A 882 -26.01 1.15 50.28
C THR A 882 -26.25 2.54 50.85
N LEU A 883 -27.37 2.74 51.60
CA LEU A 883 -27.67 4.03 52.22
C LEU A 883 -26.67 4.41 53.31
N SER A 884 -26.25 3.44 54.11
CA SER A 884 -25.20 3.67 55.13
C SER A 884 -23.87 4.09 54.50
N GLN A 885 -23.49 3.45 53.37
CA GLN A 885 -22.27 3.80 52.64
C GLN A 885 -22.34 5.16 51.93
N GLN A 886 -23.47 5.48 51.30
CA GLN A 886 -23.60 6.66 50.43
C GLN A 886 -24.05 7.91 51.19
N LEU A 887 -25.00 7.79 52.11
CA LEU A 887 -25.60 8.90 52.87
C LEU A 887 -25.09 9.00 54.30
N GLY A 888 -24.58 7.89 54.84
CA GLY A 888 -24.12 7.76 56.24
C GLY A 888 -25.14 7.18 57.20
N ASP A 889 -24.64 6.68 58.35
CA ASP A 889 -25.40 5.98 59.36
C ASP A 889 -26.51 6.78 60.05
N GLN A 890 -26.34 8.11 60.10
CA GLN A 890 -27.25 9.02 60.76
C GLN A 890 -28.29 9.63 59.82
N HIS A 891 -28.21 9.31 58.53
CA HIS A 891 -29.16 9.83 57.55
C HIS A 891 -30.59 9.29 57.81
N ALA A 892 -31.58 10.12 57.58
CA ALA A 892 -33.01 9.78 57.90
C ALA A 892 -33.44 8.46 57.22
N GLU A 893 -33.08 8.28 55.91
CA GLU A 893 -33.39 7.06 55.15
C GLU A 893 -32.69 5.82 55.74
N THR A 894 -31.40 5.93 56.07
CA THR A 894 -30.64 4.81 56.69
C THR A 894 -31.28 4.41 58.04
N LEU A 895 -31.63 5.38 58.86
CA LEU A 895 -32.30 5.11 60.12
C LEU A 895 -33.73 4.54 59.93
N ARG A 896 -34.42 4.92 58.87
CA ARG A 896 -35.74 4.37 58.52
C ARG A 896 -35.65 2.88 58.18
N VAL A 897 -34.73 2.50 57.32
CA VAL A 897 -34.51 1.08 56.94
C VAL A 897 -34.13 0.26 58.16
N ARG A 898 -33.23 0.72 59.00
CA ARG A 898 -32.83 0.00 60.23
C ARG A 898 -34.03 -0.22 61.17
N ARG A 899 -34.91 0.74 61.34
CA ARG A 899 -36.15 0.60 62.12
C ARG A 899 -37.08 -0.48 61.54
N MET A 900 -37.19 -0.54 60.19
CA MET A 900 -37.97 -1.58 59.53
C MET A 900 -37.37 -2.98 59.74
N LEU A 901 -36.05 -3.10 59.52
CA LEU A 901 -35.35 -4.38 59.74
C LEU A 901 -35.52 -4.88 61.18
N THR A 902 -35.42 -4.00 62.16
CA THR A 902 -35.67 -4.34 63.57
C THR A 902 -37.12 -4.85 63.83
N ARG A 903 -38.11 -4.28 63.14
CA ARG A 903 -39.53 -4.73 63.23
C ARG A 903 -39.77 -6.08 62.57
N LEU A 904 -39.02 -6.44 61.55
CA LEU A 904 -39.11 -7.71 60.84
C LEU A 904 -38.44 -8.85 61.60
N THR A 905 -37.53 -8.57 62.55
CA THR A 905 -36.81 -9.55 63.39
C THR A 905 -37.48 -9.82 64.68
N VAL A 906 -38.47 -9.04 65.09
CA VAL A 906 -39.36 -9.16 66.21
C VAL A 906 -40.67 -9.77 65.77
#